data_fa86492db82b6477504c55a76efa6d92
#
_entry.id   fa86492db82b6477504c55a76efa6d92
#
_cell.length_a   1.000
_cell.length_b   1.000
_cell.length_c   1.000
_cell.angle_alpha   90.00
_cell.angle_beta   90.00
_cell.angle_gamma   90.00
#
_symmetry.space_group_name_H-M   'P 1'
#
loop_
_entity.id
_entity.type
_entity.pdbx_description
1 polymer ?
#
loop_
_entity_poly.entity_id
_entity_poly.type
_entity_poly.pdbx_seq_one_letter_code
_entity_poly.pdbx_strand_id
1 'polypeptide(L)'
;MNAGNDPLFIVDDFEVEELPENMDMIESITVLKDASATAIWGSRAANGVIVITTKKGKANDFKISYSNNFKVSAKPNFDDLHRANSEQIIDYDREAHLYGYNSMMGGFGYEGSGYSLSQEILNDYWEDVIIDWETGAVSPMDPQKLAEMDARLNKLKAYSNRKQIEDYLLRNAFRQQHMISVSGGTDRVNYFLSGSFIGGHSEYVGDQERSYNINSRISYKLLHNLTLRSDLSATFDNNDNGYTNLSNDIYNLFPFQMLVDEAGNRIADYTQFSRMDADKYTQEYGYLSFGKNLLDEIDMANNTTKNTDYKARFGLDYRVIEGLNLSADYQYERYQSINKDIQSINSYGVRELINQHTVIGENGLSYRIPKGDILDHSQTDVEAWTMKIGATLNRNFGADKQHYVNATAGFEARSKHTTTESYRKLGYNDQTLSWSPIDAIDLATNGTTPPWSSNPMRYYASSYDKFSDILNREISYYLSAVYTYDNRYTVSGSLRIDKSNLFGVSDKYRRNPIWSFGANWNIKNEKFFKCDAISALMLRASLGLTGNFDRSGRTSPIMVGQFISSDLVDGGGYMRITTPPNPLLRWERTRSINLSVDLGLFDRINTTLTYYHNKGYDLLGEAQLDPTVGYSEQLINSADMNNSGVEVQLDADLIRTRDFTWNVGWVFGYNENKIIRNSAHDSSPVLNRVHGTTRFVEGYSREGIWSYRWAGLNEMGLPQAYKADGTKVTTYEDLTVEDLEYSGTYQPKYSGSLSTGFRYKNLQANFLFTYNFGHVFRVEYPDMNPFGSSPALNERIADRWRQPGDEAKTDVPAICSDMMNYLMTYQTGASELAQYSSNSIRKGDMIRLREILLNYDLPKKWLRNSPVKRLSITAQLNNVWLWTANKEGYDPEAVSPVSGTFSLTDPIAFTCGVKLDF
;
A
#
# COMPACT_ATOMS: atom_id res chain seq x y z
N MET A 1 2.19 13.62 -1.63
CA MET A 1 1.61 14.80 -0.95
C MET A 1 0.94 14.30 0.33
N ASN A 2 0.97 15.05 1.40
CA ASN A 2 0.25 14.64 2.62
C ASN A 2 -1.28 14.61 2.40
N ALA A 3 -1.76 15.25 1.35
CA ALA A 3 -3.16 15.24 0.91
C ALA A 3 -3.57 14.03 0.02
N GLY A 4 -2.72 13.00 -0.09
CA GLY A 4 -2.93 11.84 -0.95
C GLY A 4 -2.43 12.04 -2.39
N ASN A 5 -2.08 10.94 -3.06
CA ASN A 5 -1.57 10.93 -4.45
C ASN A 5 -2.50 10.16 -5.41
N ASP A 6 -3.55 9.51 -4.91
CA ASP A 6 -4.43 8.68 -5.71
C ASP A 6 -5.31 9.51 -6.66
N PRO A 7 -5.58 9.02 -7.87
CA PRO A 7 -6.55 9.62 -8.76
C PRO A 7 -7.96 9.49 -8.19
N LEU A 8 -8.85 10.37 -8.62
CA LEU A 8 -10.27 10.31 -8.26
C LEU A 8 -10.97 9.28 -9.15
N PHE A 9 -11.67 8.30 -8.53
CA PHE A 9 -12.50 7.35 -9.27
C PHE A 9 -13.95 7.83 -9.36
N ILE A 10 -14.49 7.83 -10.57
CA ILE A 10 -15.89 8.18 -10.85
C ILE A 10 -16.56 7.01 -11.55
N VAL A 11 -17.62 6.47 -10.98
CA VAL A 11 -18.43 5.41 -11.58
C VAL A 11 -19.84 5.95 -11.86
N ASP A 12 -20.21 6.00 -13.15
CA ASP A 12 -21.49 6.51 -13.60
C ASP A 12 -21.85 7.86 -12.98
N ASP A 13 -20.94 8.84 -13.09
CA ASP A 13 -21.04 10.21 -12.60
C ASP A 13 -20.93 10.40 -11.07
N PHE A 14 -20.71 9.34 -10.28
CA PHE A 14 -20.53 9.42 -8.83
C PHE A 14 -19.14 9.01 -8.41
N GLU A 15 -18.62 9.71 -7.43
CA GLU A 15 -17.35 9.38 -6.81
C GLU A 15 -17.46 8.09 -6.02
N VAL A 16 -16.43 7.23 -6.17
CA VAL A 16 -16.23 6.00 -5.40
C VAL A 16 -14.83 5.97 -4.80
N GLU A 17 -14.67 5.28 -3.68
CA GLU A 17 -13.35 5.13 -3.04
C GLU A 17 -12.57 3.97 -3.67
N GLU A 18 -13.26 2.96 -4.17
CA GLU A 18 -12.67 1.75 -4.76
C GLU A 18 -13.29 1.44 -6.13
N LEU A 19 -12.52 0.74 -6.94
CA LEU A 19 -12.97 0.26 -8.25
C LEU A 19 -13.99 -0.87 -8.08
N PRO A 20 -14.95 -1.03 -9.02
CA PRO A 20 -15.82 -2.19 -9.03
C PRO A 20 -14.99 -3.48 -9.13
N GLU A 21 -15.17 -4.42 -8.19
CA GLU A 21 -14.46 -5.72 -8.21
C GLU A 21 -14.70 -6.51 -9.50
N ASN A 22 -15.90 -6.36 -10.08
CA ASN A 22 -16.26 -7.06 -11.29
C ASN A 22 -16.06 -6.20 -12.53
N MET A 23 -14.91 -6.35 -13.19
CA MET A 23 -14.55 -5.63 -14.42
C MET A 23 -15.47 -5.95 -15.60
N ASP A 24 -16.17 -7.09 -15.60
CA ASP A 24 -17.14 -7.46 -16.65
C ASP A 24 -18.37 -6.53 -16.68
N MET A 25 -18.62 -5.76 -15.64
CA MET A 25 -19.67 -4.72 -15.61
C MET A 25 -19.29 -3.46 -16.35
N ILE A 26 -18.01 -3.23 -16.61
CA ILE A 26 -17.49 -2.00 -17.19
C ILE A 26 -17.74 -1.98 -18.70
N GLU A 27 -18.23 -0.86 -19.21
CA GLU A 27 -18.36 -0.57 -20.65
C GLU A 27 -17.14 0.21 -21.16
N SER A 28 -16.68 1.20 -20.40
CA SER A 28 -15.50 2.01 -20.75
C SER A 28 -14.80 2.59 -19.54
N ILE A 29 -13.49 2.80 -19.68
CA ILE A 29 -12.64 3.51 -18.71
C ILE A 29 -12.00 4.66 -19.46
N THR A 30 -12.11 5.89 -18.91
CA THR A 30 -11.52 7.10 -19.47
C THR A 30 -10.65 7.77 -18.43
N VAL A 31 -9.38 8.02 -18.75
CA VAL A 31 -8.45 8.71 -17.85
C VAL A 31 -8.35 10.16 -18.26
N LEU A 32 -8.72 11.06 -17.35
CA LEU A 32 -8.68 12.51 -17.52
C LEU A 32 -7.45 13.05 -16.77
N LYS A 33 -6.50 13.62 -17.49
CA LYS A 33 -5.22 14.10 -16.95
C LYS A 33 -5.10 15.62 -16.91
N ASP A 34 -5.76 16.31 -17.83
CA ASP A 34 -5.66 17.77 -17.93
C ASP A 34 -6.71 18.52 -17.08
N ALA A 35 -6.38 19.74 -16.66
CA ALA A 35 -7.23 20.56 -15.80
C ALA A 35 -8.59 20.90 -16.46
N SER A 36 -8.68 20.96 -17.79
CA SER A 36 -9.92 21.29 -18.51
C SER A 36 -10.94 20.15 -18.40
N ALA A 37 -10.46 18.91 -18.35
CA ALA A 37 -11.29 17.72 -18.20
C ALA A 37 -11.57 17.36 -16.74
N THR A 38 -10.66 17.68 -15.81
CA THR A 38 -10.75 17.28 -14.40
C THR A 38 -11.45 18.27 -13.50
N ALA A 39 -11.46 19.58 -13.83
CA ALA A 39 -11.97 20.64 -12.95
C ALA A 39 -13.46 20.52 -12.57
N ILE A 40 -14.29 19.89 -13.38
CA ILE A 40 -15.72 19.67 -13.05
C ILE A 40 -15.93 18.64 -11.93
N TRP A 41 -14.94 17.76 -11.71
CA TRP A 41 -15.00 16.69 -10.71
C TRP A 41 -14.57 17.12 -9.30
N GLY A 42 -14.10 18.35 -9.15
CA GLY A 42 -13.86 18.99 -7.87
C GLY A 42 -12.40 19.03 -7.44
N SER A 43 -12.23 19.44 -6.19
CA SER A 43 -10.92 19.72 -5.59
C SER A 43 -9.98 18.51 -5.52
N ARG A 44 -10.49 17.28 -5.60
CA ARG A 44 -9.71 16.04 -5.55
C ARG A 44 -9.20 15.56 -6.89
N ALA A 45 -9.60 16.24 -7.95
CA ALA A 45 -9.18 15.90 -9.32
C ALA A 45 -7.76 16.38 -9.68
N ALA A 46 -6.99 16.93 -8.72
CA ALA A 46 -5.63 17.43 -8.94
C ALA A 46 -4.65 16.32 -9.38
N ASN A 47 -4.89 15.09 -8.98
CA ASN A 47 -4.07 13.91 -9.33
C ASN A 47 -4.61 13.15 -10.56
N GLY A 48 -5.58 13.73 -11.28
CA GLY A 48 -6.29 13.09 -12.38
C GLY A 48 -7.60 12.45 -11.95
N VAL A 49 -8.42 12.08 -12.94
CA VAL A 49 -9.72 11.43 -12.74
C VAL A 49 -9.83 10.22 -13.65
N ILE A 50 -10.25 9.09 -13.08
CA ILE A 50 -10.57 7.87 -13.82
C ILE A 50 -12.09 7.74 -13.85
N VAL A 51 -12.69 7.96 -15.02
CA VAL A 51 -14.13 7.87 -15.23
C VAL A 51 -14.47 6.50 -15.79
N ILE A 52 -15.32 5.78 -15.07
CA ILE A 52 -15.78 4.45 -15.41
C ILE A 52 -17.27 4.52 -15.76
N THR A 53 -17.60 4.05 -16.94
CA THR A 53 -18.99 3.86 -17.35
C THR A 53 -19.32 2.39 -17.32
N THR A 54 -20.41 2.03 -16.66
CA THR A 54 -20.83 0.63 -16.57
C THR A 54 -21.89 0.31 -17.65
N LYS A 55 -22.03 -0.97 -17.99
CA LYS A 55 -22.95 -1.47 -19.03
C LYS A 55 -24.40 -1.11 -18.73
N LYS A 56 -25.13 -0.76 -19.79
CA LYS A 56 -26.56 -0.41 -19.76
C LYS A 56 -27.34 -1.30 -20.74
N GLY A 57 -28.63 -1.48 -20.50
CA GLY A 57 -29.53 -2.12 -21.45
C GLY A 57 -29.74 -1.26 -22.69
N LYS A 58 -29.92 -1.89 -23.84
CA LYS A 58 -30.25 -1.23 -25.12
C LYS A 58 -31.64 -1.61 -25.56
N ALA A 59 -32.36 -0.66 -26.18
CA ALA A 59 -33.69 -0.92 -26.75
C ALA A 59 -33.58 -2.00 -27.84
N ASN A 60 -34.52 -2.94 -27.86
CA ASN A 60 -34.63 -4.02 -28.82
C ASN A 60 -33.41 -4.98 -28.93
N ASP A 61 -32.58 -5.03 -27.88
CA ASP A 61 -31.39 -5.88 -27.82
C ASP A 61 -31.40 -6.72 -26.52
N PHE A 62 -32.23 -7.80 -26.57
CA PHE A 62 -32.25 -8.76 -25.43
C PHE A 62 -31.04 -9.65 -25.47
N LYS A 63 -30.28 -9.68 -24.36
CA LYS A 63 -29.05 -10.42 -24.24
C LYS A 63 -28.93 -11.04 -22.84
N ILE A 64 -28.58 -12.29 -22.78
CA ILE A 64 -28.14 -12.98 -21.59
C ILE A 64 -26.64 -13.24 -21.76
N SER A 65 -25.82 -12.89 -20.80
CA SER A 65 -24.39 -13.17 -20.82
C SER A 65 -23.98 -13.89 -19.55
N TYR A 66 -23.12 -14.88 -19.68
CA TYR A 66 -22.42 -15.54 -18.59
C TYR A 66 -20.92 -15.42 -18.82
N SER A 67 -20.18 -15.03 -17.80
CA SER A 67 -18.72 -15.04 -17.81
C SER A 67 -18.18 -15.71 -16.55
N ASN A 68 -17.05 -16.39 -16.69
CA ASN A 68 -16.26 -16.85 -15.57
C ASN A 68 -14.77 -16.60 -15.80
N ASN A 69 -14.04 -16.48 -14.71
CA ASN A 69 -12.58 -16.37 -14.68
C ASN A 69 -12.05 -17.21 -13.51
N PHE A 70 -11.02 -17.99 -13.76
CA PHE A 70 -10.27 -18.75 -12.76
C PHE A 70 -8.83 -18.28 -12.79
N LYS A 71 -8.34 -17.73 -11.67
CA LYS A 71 -6.97 -17.29 -11.50
C LYS A 71 -6.26 -18.19 -10.50
N VAL A 72 -5.08 -18.66 -10.87
CA VAL A 72 -4.13 -19.37 -9.99
C VAL A 72 -2.84 -18.59 -9.98
N SER A 73 -2.36 -18.19 -8.80
CA SER A 73 -1.04 -17.59 -8.62
C SER A 73 -0.12 -18.60 -7.93
N ALA A 74 1.13 -18.65 -8.36
CA ALA A 74 2.12 -19.50 -7.72
C ALA A 74 2.37 -19.06 -6.26
N LYS A 75 2.94 -19.94 -5.46
CA LYS A 75 3.46 -19.60 -4.12
C LYS A 75 4.54 -18.52 -4.25
N PRO A 76 4.64 -17.59 -3.28
CA PRO A 76 5.74 -16.61 -3.26
C PRO A 76 7.08 -17.31 -3.07
N ASN A 77 8.13 -16.71 -3.61
CA ASN A 77 9.50 -17.21 -3.46
C ASN A 77 10.21 -16.45 -2.33
N PHE A 78 10.53 -17.15 -1.24
CA PHE A 78 11.21 -16.54 -0.08
C PHE A 78 12.70 -16.24 -0.33
N ASP A 79 13.31 -16.74 -1.43
CA ASP A 79 14.68 -16.37 -1.81
C ASP A 79 14.77 -14.89 -2.21
N ASP A 80 13.65 -14.30 -2.67
CA ASP A 80 13.57 -12.88 -3.02
C ASP A 80 13.79 -11.95 -1.81
N LEU A 81 13.73 -12.47 -0.58
CA LEU A 81 14.00 -11.71 0.64
C LEU A 81 15.48 -11.55 0.95
N HIS A 82 16.38 -12.26 0.26
CA HIS A 82 17.84 -12.18 0.43
C HIS A 82 18.31 -12.33 1.89
N ARG A 83 17.71 -13.29 2.60
CA ARG A 83 18.00 -13.55 4.01
C ARG A 83 19.11 -14.58 4.21
N ALA A 84 19.85 -14.41 5.31
CA ALA A 84 20.86 -15.34 5.74
C ALA A 84 20.28 -16.73 5.98
N ASN A 85 21.02 -17.77 5.58
CA ASN A 85 20.68 -19.15 5.85
C ASN A 85 21.17 -19.59 7.25
N SER A 86 20.87 -20.84 7.63
CA SER A 86 21.20 -21.37 8.95
C SER A 86 22.71 -21.32 9.25
N GLU A 87 23.55 -21.63 8.28
CA GLU A 87 25.00 -21.60 8.44
C GLU A 87 25.51 -20.19 8.72
N GLN A 88 25.04 -19.22 7.94
CA GLN A 88 25.45 -17.81 8.04
C GLN A 88 25.03 -17.19 9.39
N ILE A 89 23.81 -17.47 9.84
CA ILE A 89 23.31 -16.98 11.14
C ILE A 89 24.09 -17.62 12.28
N ILE A 90 24.31 -18.93 12.26
CA ILE A 90 25.02 -19.65 13.32
C ILE A 90 26.48 -19.21 13.39
N ASP A 91 27.14 -18.99 12.26
CA ASP A 91 28.50 -18.47 12.24
C ASP A 91 28.59 -17.05 12.79
N TYR A 92 27.56 -16.24 12.55
CA TYR A 92 27.46 -14.90 13.11
C TYR A 92 27.26 -14.92 14.63
N ASP A 93 26.27 -15.68 15.12
CA ASP A 93 25.98 -15.83 16.55
C ASP A 93 27.19 -16.36 17.31
N ARG A 94 27.90 -17.37 16.75
CA ARG A 94 29.12 -17.95 17.33
C ARG A 94 30.24 -16.90 17.45
N GLU A 95 30.46 -16.11 16.40
CA GLU A 95 31.49 -15.05 16.42
C GLU A 95 31.15 -13.96 17.44
N ALA A 96 29.90 -13.49 17.46
CA ALA A 96 29.42 -12.54 18.43
C ALA A 96 29.59 -13.05 19.89
N HIS A 97 29.31 -14.34 20.13
CA HIS A 97 29.51 -14.95 21.43
C HIS A 97 31.00 -14.99 21.84
N LEU A 98 31.88 -15.37 20.93
CA LEU A 98 33.32 -15.45 21.22
C LEU A 98 33.99 -14.07 21.42
N TYR A 99 33.39 -12.99 20.94
CA TYR A 99 33.84 -11.64 21.29
C TYR A 99 33.35 -11.17 22.68
N GLY A 100 32.64 -12.01 23.41
CA GLY A 100 32.23 -11.76 24.78
C GLY A 100 31.03 -10.85 24.98
N TYR A 101 30.32 -10.46 23.92
CA TYR A 101 29.18 -9.56 24.01
C TYR A 101 28.04 -10.14 24.87
N ASN A 102 27.81 -11.44 24.77
CA ASN A 102 26.78 -12.11 25.55
C ASN A 102 27.12 -12.15 27.05
N SER A 103 28.39 -12.27 27.40
CA SER A 103 28.85 -12.25 28.79
C SER A 103 28.57 -10.93 29.50
N MET A 104 28.65 -9.81 28.80
CA MET A 104 28.33 -8.49 29.35
C MET A 104 26.86 -8.35 29.77
N MET A 105 25.97 -8.95 29.02
CA MET A 105 24.52 -8.83 29.24
C MET A 105 23.97 -9.98 30.09
N GLY A 106 24.84 -10.82 30.68
CA GLY A 106 24.42 -11.98 31.45
C GLY A 106 23.89 -13.12 30.56
N GLY A 107 24.53 -13.35 29.41
CA GLY A 107 24.05 -14.22 28.36
C GLY A 107 23.18 -13.47 27.36
N PHE A 108 22.35 -14.18 26.59
CA PHE A 108 21.42 -13.59 25.61
C PHE A 108 20.18 -12.92 26.23
N GLY A 109 20.20 -12.57 27.51
CA GLY A 109 19.10 -11.82 28.13
C GLY A 109 18.83 -12.21 29.58
N TYR A 110 17.74 -11.67 30.08
CA TYR A 110 17.29 -11.88 31.44
C TYR A 110 16.35 -13.09 31.53
N GLU A 111 16.11 -13.58 32.74
CA GLU A 111 15.09 -14.60 33.01
C GLU A 111 13.77 -14.25 32.29
N GLY A 112 13.21 -15.21 31.55
CA GLY A 112 12.01 -15.01 30.73
C GLY A 112 12.24 -14.41 29.33
N SER A 113 13.49 -14.07 28.96
CA SER A 113 13.79 -13.65 27.59
C SER A 113 13.83 -14.85 26.64
N GLY A 114 13.33 -14.66 25.43
CA GLY A 114 13.37 -15.67 24.38
C GLY A 114 14.70 -15.74 23.65
N TYR A 115 15.02 -16.92 23.13
CA TYR A 115 16.24 -17.17 22.37
C TYR A 115 15.96 -18.02 21.14
N SER A 116 16.77 -17.80 20.08
CA SER A 116 16.87 -18.78 19.01
C SER A 116 17.57 -20.06 19.48
N LEU A 117 17.45 -21.16 18.75
CA LEU A 117 18.12 -22.41 19.11
C LEU A 117 19.67 -22.29 19.12
N SER A 118 20.26 -21.46 18.26
CA SER A 118 21.70 -21.15 18.29
C SER A 118 22.08 -20.39 19.54
N GLN A 119 21.29 -19.40 19.91
CA GLN A 119 21.52 -18.60 21.12
C GLN A 119 21.33 -19.41 22.41
N GLU A 120 20.34 -20.33 22.46
CA GLU A 120 20.20 -21.29 23.58
C GLU A 120 21.48 -22.10 23.78
N ILE A 121 22.05 -22.65 22.68
CA ILE A 121 23.29 -23.41 22.74
C ILE A 121 24.44 -22.54 23.24
N LEU A 122 24.59 -21.33 22.69
CA LEU A 122 25.64 -20.41 23.08
C LEU A 122 25.50 -19.97 24.55
N ASN A 123 24.28 -19.78 25.02
CA ASN A 123 23.99 -19.37 26.39
C ASN A 123 24.45 -20.41 27.42
N ASP A 124 24.43 -21.71 27.09
CA ASP A 124 24.97 -22.78 27.95
C ASP A 124 26.47 -22.65 28.21
N TYR A 125 27.19 -21.86 27.38
CA TYR A 125 28.65 -21.62 27.46
C TYR A 125 29.02 -20.18 27.75
N TRP A 126 28.07 -19.30 28.09
CA TRP A 126 28.34 -17.86 28.24
C TRP A 126 29.31 -17.54 29.39
N GLU A 127 29.29 -18.34 30.47
CA GLU A 127 30.17 -18.17 31.63
C GLU A 127 31.65 -18.49 31.32
N ASP A 128 31.90 -19.20 30.21
CA ASP A 128 33.25 -19.52 29.75
C ASP A 128 33.91 -18.39 28.96
N VAL A 129 33.19 -17.35 28.61
CA VAL A 129 33.69 -16.16 27.91
C VAL A 129 33.79 -15.02 28.90
N ILE A 130 35.00 -14.74 29.37
CA ILE A 130 35.26 -13.72 30.38
C ILE A 130 35.86 -12.48 29.73
N ILE A 131 35.29 -11.31 30.04
CA ILE A 131 35.77 -10.01 29.60
C ILE A 131 36.55 -9.33 30.74
N ASP A 132 37.75 -8.90 30.43
CA ASP A 132 38.48 -7.97 31.27
C ASP A 132 37.95 -6.56 30.99
N TRP A 133 37.22 -6.02 31.94
CA TRP A 133 36.58 -4.70 31.81
C TRP A 133 37.53 -3.51 31.78
N GLU A 134 38.77 -3.70 32.26
CA GLU A 134 39.78 -2.61 32.25
C GLU A 134 40.50 -2.55 30.89
N THR A 135 40.73 -3.69 30.29
CA THR A 135 41.49 -3.81 29.03
C THR A 135 40.64 -4.08 27.78
N GLY A 136 39.40 -4.48 27.95
CA GLY A 136 38.56 -4.95 26.87
C GLY A 136 38.95 -6.35 26.33
N ALA A 137 39.96 -7.01 26.96
CA ALA A 137 40.42 -8.32 26.49
C ALA A 137 39.43 -9.43 26.83
N VAL A 138 39.17 -10.32 25.85
CA VAL A 138 38.31 -11.49 25.98
C VAL A 138 39.15 -12.72 26.23
N SER A 139 38.87 -13.44 27.33
CA SER A 139 39.56 -14.71 27.63
C SER A 139 39.16 -15.79 26.63
N PRO A 140 40.11 -16.57 26.08
CA PRO A 140 39.77 -17.70 25.20
C PRO A 140 39.03 -18.78 25.97
N MET A 141 37.96 -19.33 25.35
CA MET A 141 37.22 -20.46 25.89
C MET A 141 38.11 -21.73 25.95
N ASP A 142 37.83 -22.61 26.91
CA ASP A 142 38.46 -23.94 26.97
C ASP A 142 38.27 -24.68 25.64
N PRO A 143 39.34 -25.21 25.01
CA PRO A 143 39.26 -25.86 23.70
C PRO A 143 38.29 -27.08 23.65
N GLN A 144 38.10 -27.79 24.75
CA GLN A 144 37.15 -28.91 24.78
C GLN A 144 35.71 -28.37 24.77
N LYS A 145 35.40 -27.39 25.60
CA LYS A 145 34.08 -26.73 25.64
C LYS A 145 33.74 -26.06 24.31
N LEU A 146 34.73 -25.41 23.70
CA LEU A 146 34.57 -24.82 22.37
C LEU A 146 34.20 -25.87 21.31
N ALA A 147 34.89 -27.06 21.38
CA ALA A 147 34.60 -28.16 20.45
C ALA A 147 33.21 -28.80 20.72
N GLU A 148 32.75 -28.86 21.96
CA GLU A 148 31.41 -29.32 22.32
C GLU A 148 30.33 -28.35 21.84
N MET A 149 30.52 -27.07 22.07
CA MET A 149 29.65 -26.00 21.56
C MET A 149 29.54 -26.04 20.02
N ASP A 150 30.69 -26.09 19.33
CA ASP A 150 30.74 -26.16 17.87
C ASP A 150 30.08 -27.43 17.33
N ALA A 151 30.21 -28.58 18.01
CA ALA A 151 29.54 -29.81 17.59
C ALA A 151 28.01 -29.71 17.68
N ARG A 152 27.47 -29.02 18.71
CA ARG A 152 26.02 -28.72 18.84
C ARG A 152 25.53 -27.76 17.77
N LEU A 153 26.26 -26.66 17.54
CA LEU A 153 25.91 -25.64 16.52
C LEU A 153 25.95 -26.25 15.12
N ASN A 154 26.95 -27.09 14.80
CA ASN A 154 27.07 -27.67 13.48
C ASN A 154 25.89 -28.61 13.12
N LYS A 155 25.18 -29.17 14.10
CA LYS A 155 23.94 -29.90 13.82
C LYS A 155 22.84 -29.01 13.31
N LEU A 156 22.73 -27.78 13.81
CA LEU A 156 21.72 -26.83 13.37
C LEU A 156 21.96 -26.28 11.95
N LYS A 157 23.23 -26.20 11.50
CA LYS A 157 23.59 -25.71 10.17
C LYS A 157 22.95 -26.52 9.03
N ALA A 158 22.64 -27.82 9.30
CA ALA A 158 21.99 -28.69 8.33
C ALA A 158 20.47 -28.49 8.21
N TYR A 159 19.85 -27.79 9.14
CA TYR A 159 18.41 -27.55 9.13
C TYR A 159 18.03 -26.37 8.23
N SER A 160 16.89 -26.51 7.53
CA SER A 160 16.24 -25.44 6.78
C SER A 160 14.73 -25.65 6.79
N ASN A 161 14.01 -24.70 7.31
CA ASN A 161 12.54 -24.75 7.37
C ASN A 161 11.85 -24.32 6.07
N ARG A 162 12.58 -23.88 5.04
CA ARG A 162 12.00 -23.36 3.78
C ARG A 162 10.97 -24.31 3.19
N LYS A 163 11.34 -25.60 3.06
CA LYS A 163 10.41 -26.59 2.51
C LYS A 163 9.19 -26.79 3.40
N GLN A 164 9.34 -26.72 4.72
CA GLN A 164 8.20 -26.84 5.63
C GLN A 164 7.27 -25.60 5.54
N ILE A 165 7.82 -24.40 5.39
CA ILE A 165 7.04 -23.19 5.10
C ILE A 165 6.24 -23.36 3.81
N GLU A 166 6.89 -23.81 2.72
CA GLU A 166 6.23 -24.02 1.45
C GLU A 166 5.13 -25.09 1.51
N ASP A 167 5.37 -26.19 2.23
CA ASP A 167 4.48 -27.36 2.24
C ASP A 167 3.31 -27.17 3.22
N TYR A 168 3.53 -26.51 4.36
CA TYR A 168 2.54 -26.43 5.44
C TYR A 168 1.88 -25.06 5.59
N LEU A 169 2.57 -23.97 5.27
CA LEU A 169 2.08 -22.61 5.52
C LEU A 169 1.63 -21.90 4.24
N LEU A 170 2.09 -22.37 3.06
CA LEU A 170 1.81 -21.76 1.77
C LEU A 170 1.09 -22.70 0.81
N ARG A 171 0.25 -22.10 -0.03
CA ARG A 171 -0.45 -22.76 -1.14
C ARG A 171 -0.47 -21.84 -2.36
N ASN A 172 -0.78 -22.39 -3.53
CA ASN A 172 -1.08 -21.54 -4.68
C ASN A 172 -2.34 -20.73 -4.40
N ALA A 173 -2.30 -19.42 -4.55
CA ALA A 173 -3.50 -18.60 -4.41
C ALA A 173 -4.50 -18.94 -5.54
N PHE A 174 -5.79 -18.99 -5.20
CA PHE A 174 -6.84 -19.31 -6.15
C PHE A 174 -7.99 -18.33 -6.02
N ARG A 175 -8.49 -17.80 -7.14
CA ARG A 175 -9.68 -16.95 -7.20
C ARG A 175 -10.54 -17.35 -8.38
N GLN A 176 -11.83 -17.53 -8.14
CA GLN A 176 -12.84 -17.74 -9.15
C GLN A 176 -13.86 -16.62 -9.14
N GLN A 177 -14.30 -16.26 -10.33
CA GLN A 177 -15.33 -15.25 -10.51
C GLN A 177 -16.36 -15.76 -11.51
N HIS A 178 -17.64 -15.63 -11.18
CA HIS A 178 -18.75 -15.98 -12.04
C HIS A 178 -19.71 -14.79 -12.11
N MET A 179 -20.19 -14.48 -13.29
CA MET A 179 -21.17 -13.42 -13.48
C MET A 179 -22.22 -13.87 -14.48
N ILE A 180 -23.48 -13.66 -14.13
CA ILE A 180 -24.60 -13.74 -15.05
C ILE A 180 -25.21 -12.34 -15.20
N SER A 181 -25.53 -11.93 -16.42
CA SER A 181 -26.22 -10.66 -16.66
C SER A 181 -27.30 -10.82 -17.71
N VAL A 182 -28.38 -10.06 -17.51
CA VAL A 182 -29.53 -9.96 -18.43
C VAL A 182 -29.69 -8.48 -18.75
N SER A 183 -29.67 -8.16 -20.02
CA SER A 183 -29.88 -6.78 -20.47
C SER A 183 -30.90 -6.77 -21.63
N GLY A 184 -31.58 -5.65 -21.74
CA GLY A 184 -32.56 -5.49 -22.81
C GLY A 184 -33.34 -4.18 -22.68
N GLY A 185 -34.35 -4.05 -23.51
CA GLY A 185 -35.20 -2.88 -23.43
C GLY A 185 -36.23 -2.78 -24.54
N THR A 186 -37.06 -1.79 -24.38
CA THR A 186 -38.03 -1.30 -25.36
C THR A 186 -37.79 0.19 -25.57
N ASP A 187 -38.58 0.84 -26.41
CA ASP A 187 -38.51 2.31 -26.56
C ASP A 187 -38.78 3.08 -25.26
N ARG A 188 -39.40 2.43 -24.28
CA ARG A 188 -39.74 3.06 -22.98
C ARG A 188 -38.90 2.59 -21.81
N VAL A 189 -38.45 1.36 -21.82
CA VAL A 189 -37.72 0.77 -20.67
C VAL A 189 -36.43 0.18 -21.17
N ASN A 190 -35.30 0.53 -20.54
CA ASN A 190 -34.04 -0.18 -20.70
C ASN A 190 -33.62 -0.73 -19.33
N TYR A 191 -33.12 -1.95 -19.30
CA TYR A 191 -32.69 -2.60 -18.07
C TYR A 191 -31.40 -3.38 -18.24
N PHE A 192 -30.61 -3.41 -17.17
CA PHE A 192 -29.45 -4.28 -17.00
C PHE A 192 -29.53 -4.86 -15.58
N LEU A 193 -29.54 -6.16 -15.49
CA LEU A 193 -29.54 -6.91 -14.22
C LEU A 193 -28.33 -7.82 -14.22
N SER A 194 -27.61 -7.91 -13.11
CA SER A 194 -26.50 -8.83 -12.96
C SER A 194 -26.37 -9.38 -11.56
N GLY A 195 -25.92 -10.62 -11.48
CA GLY A 195 -25.47 -11.25 -10.25
C GLY A 195 -24.08 -11.82 -10.44
N SER A 196 -23.20 -11.64 -9.49
CA SER A 196 -21.86 -12.22 -9.51
C SER A 196 -21.49 -12.87 -8.18
N PHE A 197 -20.65 -13.89 -8.30
CA PHE A 197 -20.01 -14.57 -7.19
C PHE A 197 -18.50 -14.52 -7.40
N ILE A 198 -17.76 -14.16 -6.35
CA ILE A 198 -16.32 -14.24 -6.26
C ILE A 198 -16.01 -15.13 -5.07
N GLY A 199 -15.08 -16.06 -5.22
CA GLY A 199 -14.63 -16.91 -4.13
C GLY A 199 -13.21 -17.35 -4.36
N GLY A 200 -12.46 -17.53 -3.28
CA GLY A 200 -11.06 -17.90 -3.38
C GLY A 200 -10.35 -17.95 -2.04
N HIS A 201 -9.05 -17.98 -2.12
CA HIS A 201 -8.14 -17.95 -0.98
C HIS A 201 -6.79 -17.37 -1.40
N SER A 202 -6.05 -16.80 -0.45
CA SER A 202 -4.70 -16.28 -0.66
C SER A 202 -3.64 -17.40 -0.74
N GLU A 203 -2.40 -17.02 -0.86
CA GLU A 203 -1.23 -17.90 -0.79
C GLU A 203 -0.96 -18.46 0.60
N TYR A 204 -1.51 -17.86 1.64
CA TYR A 204 -1.41 -18.35 3.02
C TYR A 204 -2.52 -19.35 3.32
N VAL A 205 -2.22 -20.38 4.11
CA VAL A 205 -3.23 -21.35 4.51
C VAL A 205 -4.18 -20.78 5.57
N GLY A 206 -5.44 -21.25 5.57
CA GLY A 206 -6.44 -20.92 6.59
C GLY A 206 -7.43 -19.83 6.20
N ASP A 207 -7.14 -18.98 5.21
CA ASP A 207 -8.08 -17.94 4.78
C ASP A 207 -9.04 -18.39 3.69
N GLN A 208 -10.19 -17.71 3.55
CA GLN A 208 -11.15 -17.89 2.47
C GLN A 208 -11.96 -16.61 2.25
N GLU A 209 -12.12 -16.19 0.99
CA GLU A 209 -13.00 -15.09 0.59
C GLU A 209 -14.25 -15.58 -0.12
N ARG A 210 -15.39 -14.93 0.11
CA ARG A 210 -16.64 -15.12 -0.63
C ARG A 210 -17.38 -13.79 -0.74
N SER A 211 -17.63 -13.35 -1.97
CA SER A 211 -18.37 -12.13 -2.27
C SER A 211 -19.54 -12.42 -3.21
N TYR A 212 -20.70 -11.89 -2.89
CA TYR A 212 -21.91 -11.93 -3.71
C TYR A 212 -22.32 -10.50 -4.04
N ASN A 213 -22.48 -10.20 -5.32
CA ASN A 213 -22.89 -8.89 -5.75
C ASN A 213 -24.11 -8.97 -6.68
N ILE A 214 -25.10 -8.12 -6.43
CA ILE A 214 -26.34 -8.01 -7.21
C ILE A 214 -26.48 -6.56 -7.67
N ASN A 215 -26.69 -6.35 -8.96
CA ASN A 215 -26.90 -5.03 -9.53
C ASN A 215 -28.15 -5.00 -10.39
N SER A 216 -28.92 -3.94 -10.25
CA SER A 216 -30.10 -3.64 -11.06
C SER A 216 -30.05 -2.21 -11.55
N ARG A 217 -30.09 -2.02 -12.83
CA ARG A 217 -30.14 -0.70 -13.47
C ARG A 217 -31.31 -0.62 -14.42
N ILE A 218 -32.22 0.31 -14.18
CA ILE A 218 -33.43 0.51 -14.95
C ILE A 218 -33.56 1.99 -15.34
N SER A 219 -33.84 2.22 -16.61
CA SER A 219 -34.20 3.54 -17.13
C SER A 219 -35.58 3.47 -17.74
N TYR A 220 -36.51 4.26 -17.24
CA TYR A 220 -37.92 4.27 -17.67
C TYR A 220 -38.36 5.64 -18.15
N LYS A 221 -38.76 5.76 -19.42
CA LYS A 221 -39.37 6.97 -19.97
C LYS A 221 -40.83 7.09 -19.51
N LEU A 222 -41.05 7.86 -18.44
CA LEU A 222 -42.37 8.17 -17.90
C LEU A 222 -43.21 8.97 -18.89
N LEU A 223 -42.57 9.98 -19.48
CA LEU A 223 -43.17 10.83 -20.53
C LEU A 223 -42.17 10.93 -21.69
N HIS A 224 -42.58 11.49 -22.82
CA HIS A 224 -41.68 11.70 -23.98
C HIS A 224 -40.45 12.58 -23.62
N ASN A 225 -40.53 13.38 -22.56
CA ASN A 225 -39.50 14.29 -22.10
C ASN A 225 -39.07 14.07 -20.64
N LEU A 226 -39.58 13.06 -19.96
CA LEU A 226 -39.22 12.72 -18.58
C LEU A 226 -38.78 11.28 -18.47
N THR A 227 -37.54 11.08 -18.03
CA THR A 227 -36.95 9.74 -17.78
C THR A 227 -36.65 9.59 -16.29
N LEU A 228 -37.07 8.47 -15.70
CA LEU A 228 -36.67 8.01 -14.39
C LEU A 228 -35.53 6.98 -14.53
N ARG A 229 -34.48 7.15 -13.73
CA ARG A 229 -33.38 6.18 -13.57
C ARG A 229 -33.39 5.59 -12.16
N SER A 230 -33.13 4.31 -12.06
CA SER A 230 -32.97 3.59 -10.77
C SER A 230 -31.79 2.64 -10.91
N ASP A 231 -30.77 2.84 -10.09
CA ASP A 231 -29.61 1.96 -9.97
C ASP A 231 -29.54 1.45 -8.53
N LEU A 232 -29.62 0.13 -8.37
CA LEU A 232 -29.57 -0.54 -7.08
C LEU A 232 -28.42 -1.53 -7.08
N SER A 233 -27.59 -1.54 -6.06
CA SER A 233 -26.57 -2.56 -5.86
C SER A 233 -26.54 -3.04 -4.42
N ALA A 234 -26.21 -4.31 -4.25
CA ALA A 234 -25.97 -4.93 -2.96
C ALA A 234 -24.76 -5.85 -3.06
N THR A 235 -23.82 -5.72 -2.13
CA THR A 235 -22.65 -6.59 -2.00
C THR A 235 -22.62 -7.20 -0.60
N PHE A 236 -22.33 -8.50 -0.53
CA PHE A 236 -22.24 -9.29 0.69
C PHE A 236 -20.93 -10.06 0.66
N ASP A 237 -19.99 -9.66 1.52
CA ASP A 237 -18.72 -10.36 1.67
C ASP A 237 -18.74 -11.16 2.97
N ASN A 238 -18.22 -12.35 2.92
CA ASN A 238 -18.03 -13.22 4.07
C ASN A 238 -16.63 -13.85 3.95
N ASN A 239 -15.70 -13.35 4.76
CA ASN A 239 -14.31 -13.72 4.72
C ASN A 239 -13.93 -14.44 6.01
N ASP A 240 -13.32 -15.62 5.87
CA ASP A 240 -12.55 -16.26 6.92
C ASP A 240 -11.12 -15.76 6.77
N ASN A 241 -10.62 -15.00 7.75
CA ASN A 241 -9.32 -14.34 7.65
C ASN A 241 -8.16 -15.27 8.07
N GLY A 242 -8.47 -16.46 8.57
CA GLY A 242 -7.47 -17.39 9.09
C GLY A 242 -6.66 -16.80 10.25
N TYR A 243 -5.42 -17.26 10.38
CA TYR A 243 -4.47 -16.68 11.34
C TYR A 243 -3.83 -15.42 10.73
N THR A 244 -4.29 -14.26 11.14
CA THR A 244 -3.95 -12.97 10.53
C THR A 244 -2.46 -12.58 10.64
N ASN A 245 -1.76 -13.09 11.65
CA ASN A 245 -0.33 -12.84 11.84
C ASN A 245 0.58 -13.79 11.07
N LEU A 246 0.04 -14.76 10.32
CA LEU A 246 0.82 -15.82 9.67
C LEU A 246 1.96 -15.29 8.81
N SER A 247 1.70 -14.30 7.97
CA SER A 247 2.72 -13.67 7.13
C SER A 247 3.86 -13.11 7.98
N ASN A 248 3.54 -12.30 9.00
CA ASN A 248 4.54 -11.70 9.89
C ASN A 248 5.34 -12.77 10.65
N ASP A 249 4.68 -13.80 11.14
CA ASP A 249 5.33 -14.89 11.86
C ASP A 249 6.29 -15.70 10.97
N ILE A 250 5.90 -15.96 9.71
CA ILE A 250 6.80 -16.61 8.74
C ILE A 250 8.07 -15.77 8.51
N TYR A 251 7.90 -14.43 8.41
CA TYR A 251 9.02 -13.50 8.27
C TYR A 251 9.94 -13.48 9.50
N ASN A 252 9.45 -13.88 10.67
CA ASN A 252 10.19 -13.90 11.93
C ASN A 252 10.66 -15.29 12.37
N LEU A 253 10.61 -16.31 11.48
CA LEU A 253 11.19 -17.63 11.75
C LEU A 253 12.67 -17.67 11.40
N PHE A 254 13.51 -18.13 12.34
CA PHE A 254 14.89 -18.49 12.02
C PHE A 254 14.92 -19.69 11.05
N PRO A 255 15.85 -19.72 10.08
CA PRO A 255 15.86 -20.76 9.05
C PRO A 255 16.09 -22.18 9.58
N PHE A 256 16.74 -22.35 10.74
CA PHE A 256 16.91 -23.63 11.41
C PHE A 256 15.74 -24.03 12.33
N GLN A 257 14.74 -23.17 12.49
CA GLN A 257 13.56 -23.40 13.33
C GLN A 257 12.52 -24.20 12.56
N MET A 258 12.44 -25.51 12.87
CA MET A 258 11.55 -26.43 12.18
C MET A 258 10.15 -26.41 12.80
N LEU A 259 9.11 -26.53 11.96
CA LEU A 259 7.70 -26.60 12.38
C LEU A 259 7.32 -27.99 12.88
N VAL A 260 7.89 -29.02 12.26
CA VAL A 260 7.69 -30.42 12.60
C VAL A 260 9.01 -31.19 12.58
N ASP A 261 9.10 -32.24 13.38
CA ASP A 261 10.24 -33.16 13.40
C ASP A 261 10.18 -34.19 12.22
N GLU A 262 11.17 -35.09 12.14
CA GLU A 262 11.21 -36.12 11.11
C GLU A 262 10.03 -37.10 11.16
N ALA A 263 9.38 -37.25 12.31
CA ALA A 263 8.21 -38.10 12.49
C ALA A 263 6.88 -37.36 12.22
N GLY A 264 6.95 -36.05 11.95
CA GLY A 264 5.79 -35.20 11.72
C GLY A 264 5.15 -34.61 13.00
N ASN A 265 5.80 -34.76 14.16
CA ASN A 265 5.31 -34.12 15.38
C ASN A 265 5.62 -32.62 15.37
N ARG A 266 4.71 -31.82 15.87
CA ARG A 266 4.86 -30.36 15.97
C ARG A 266 5.94 -29.99 16.98
N ILE A 267 6.82 -29.07 16.60
CA ILE A 267 7.91 -28.56 17.45
C ILE A 267 7.51 -27.17 17.95
N ALA A 268 7.56 -26.97 19.26
CA ALA A 268 7.31 -25.69 19.88
C ALA A 268 8.52 -24.77 19.71
N ASP A 269 8.23 -23.51 19.35
CA ASP A 269 9.15 -22.39 19.27
C ASP A 269 9.19 -21.64 20.60
N TYR A 270 10.39 -21.32 21.07
CA TYR A 270 10.67 -20.60 22.32
C TYR A 270 11.45 -19.30 22.07
N THR A 271 11.45 -18.77 20.86
CA THR A 271 12.13 -17.50 20.53
C THR A 271 11.54 -16.27 21.23
N GLN A 272 10.36 -16.42 21.84
CA GLN A 272 9.72 -15.35 22.64
C GLN A 272 9.91 -15.52 24.15
N PHE A 273 10.26 -16.71 24.63
CA PHE A 273 10.46 -17.02 26.04
C PHE A 273 11.38 -18.22 26.20
N SER A 274 12.43 -18.09 27.03
CA SER A 274 13.45 -19.14 27.24
C SER A 274 12.82 -20.51 27.52
N ARG A 275 13.28 -21.56 26.85
CA ARG A 275 12.82 -22.94 27.04
C ARG A 275 13.06 -23.40 28.46
N MET A 276 14.22 -23.08 29.02
CA MET A 276 14.59 -23.47 30.38
C MET A 276 13.63 -22.84 31.40
N ASP A 277 13.32 -21.54 31.23
CA ASP A 277 12.38 -20.83 32.10
C ASP A 277 10.94 -21.33 31.87
N ALA A 278 10.57 -21.59 30.61
CA ALA A 278 9.27 -22.14 30.24
C ALA A 278 9.02 -23.50 30.94
N ASP A 279 10.01 -24.39 30.93
CA ASP A 279 9.94 -25.70 31.63
C ASP A 279 9.81 -25.51 33.14
N LYS A 280 10.62 -24.61 33.73
CA LYS A 280 10.54 -24.25 35.17
C LYS A 280 9.14 -23.77 35.54
N TYR A 281 8.64 -22.73 34.86
CA TYR A 281 7.36 -22.12 35.23
C TYR A 281 6.17 -23.03 34.90
N THR A 282 6.22 -23.84 33.86
CA THR A 282 5.13 -24.75 33.50
C THR A 282 5.09 -25.97 34.44
N GLN A 283 6.26 -26.60 34.71
CA GLN A 283 6.31 -27.86 35.46
C GLN A 283 6.28 -27.66 36.98
N GLU A 284 6.96 -26.66 37.51
CA GLU A 284 7.04 -26.43 38.95
C GLU A 284 5.86 -25.59 39.46
N TYR A 285 5.40 -24.58 38.68
CA TYR A 285 4.39 -23.65 39.15
C TYR A 285 3.03 -23.79 38.47
N GLY A 286 2.95 -24.48 37.33
CA GLY A 286 1.68 -24.74 36.64
C GLY A 286 1.18 -23.59 35.74
N TYR A 287 2.10 -22.71 35.24
CA TYR A 287 1.80 -21.74 34.22
C TYR A 287 1.34 -22.40 32.91
N LEU A 288 0.64 -21.65 32.05
CA LEU A 288 0.30 -22.13 30.72
C LEU A 288 1.58 -22.24 29.87
N SER A 289 1.57 -23.13 28.89
CA SER A 289 2.74 -23.35 28.00
C SER A 289 3.21 -22.05 27.33
N PHE A 290 4.51 -21.83 27.28
CA PHE A 290 5.16 -20.69 26.62
C PHE A 290 5.60 -20.98 25.17
N GLY A 291 5.52 -22.23 24.73
CA GLY A 291 5.90 -22.59 23.38
C GLY A 291 4.83 -22.21 22.34
N LYS A 292 5.27 -21.80 21.14
CA LYS A 292 4.42 -21.46 19.99
C LYS A 292 4.66 -22.46 18.86
N ASN A 293 3.62 -22.89 18.14
CA ASN A 293 3.75 -23.58 16.86
C ASN A 293 2.75 -23.00 15.87
N LEU A 294 3.20 -22.57 14.69
CA LEU A 294 2.36 -21.89 13.72
C LEU A 294 1.23 -22.76 13.18
N LEU A 295 1.42 -24.08 13.13
CA LEU A 295 0.35 -25.01 12.70
C LEU A 295 -0.78 -25.09 13.73
N ASP A 296 -0.43 -24.99 15.04
CA ASP A 296 -1.45 -24.91 16.09
C ASP A 296 -2.23 -23.59 16.00
N GLU A 297 -1.52 -22.47 15.78
CA GLU A 297 -2.16 -21.14 15.64
C GLU A 297 -3.13 -21.12 14.45
N ILE A 298 -2.76 -21.73 13.31
CA ILE A 298 -3.63 -21.83 12.13
C ILE A 298 -4.88 -22.68 12.43
N ASP A 299 -4.70 -23.83 13.08
CA ASP A 299 -5.82 -24.73 13.40
C ASP A 299 -6.81 -24.12 14.41
N MET A 300 -6.34 -23.21 15.26
CA MET A 300 -7.15 -22.53 16.28
C MET A 300 -7.75 -21.21 15.79
N ALA A 301 -7.35 -20.69 14.62
CA ALA A 301 -7.78 -19.41 14.11
C ALA A 301 -9.31 -19.37 13.90
N ASN A 302 -9.96 -18.33 14.44
CA ASN A 302 -11.41 -18.10 14.28
C ASN A 302 -11.66 -16.59 14.12
N ASN A 303 -11.21 -16.06 12.98
CA ASN A 303 -11.34 -14.65 12.63
C ASN A 303 -12.21 -14.50 11.39
N THR A 304 -13.34 -13.84 11.51
CA THR A 304 -14.28 -13.65 10.41
C THR A 304 -14.59 -12.17 10.20
N THR A 305 -14.68 -11.77 8.92
CA THR A 305 -15.15 -10.42 8.53
C THR A 305 -16.37 -10.54 7.64
N LYS A 306 -17.42 -9.83 7.98
CA LYS A 306 -18.66 -9.73 7.18
C LYS A 306 -18.87 -8.28 6.77
N ASN A 307 -18.86 -8.03 5.44
CA ASN A 307 -19.18 -6.73 4.88
C ASN A 307 -20.52 -6.76 4.17
N THR A 308 -21.28 -5.70 4.32
CA THR A 308 -22.54 -5.49 3.62
C THR A 308 -22.57 -4.08 3.06
N ASP A 309 -22.72 -3.92 1.75
CA ASP A 309 -22.80 -2.63 1.07
C ASP A 309 -24.10 -2.55 0.26
N TYR A 310 -24.92 -1.54 0.55
CA TYR A 310 -26.12 -1.22 -0.19
C TYR A 310 -26.00 0.17 -0.80
N LYS A 311 -26.21 0.27 -2.12
CA LYS A 311 -26.29 1.54 -2.83
C LYS A 311 -27.60 1.63 -3.59
N ALA A 312 -28.32 2.72 -3.38
CA ALA A 312 -29.54 3.03 -4.10
C ALA A 312 -29.43 4.42 -4.71
N ARG A 313 -29.56 4.50 -6.03
CA ARG A 313 -29.57 5.74 -6.76
C ARG A 313 -30.86 5.91 -7.52
N PHE A 314 -31.44 7.10 -7.46
CA PHE A 314 -32.58 7.52 -8.21
C PHE A 314 -32.26 8.81 -8.94
N GLY A 315 -32.55 8.83 -10.25
CA GLY A 315 -32.34 10.00 -11.10
C GLY A 315 -33.57 10.37 -11.90
N LEU A 316 -33.80 11.64 -12.09
CA LEU A 316 -34.84 12.20 -12.95
C LEU A 316 -34.16 13.05 -14.02
N ASP A 317 -34.44 12.78 -15.29
CA ASP A 317 -34.01 13.64 -16.42
C ASP A 317 -35.23 14.21 -17.10
N TYR A 318 -35.34 15.53 -17.08
CA TYR A 318 -36.41 16.29 -17.71
C TYR A 318 -35.91 17.12 -18.86
N ARG A 319 -36.30 16.80 -20.07
CA ARG A 319 -36.04 17.61 -21.26
C ARG A 319 -37.04 18.74 -21.36
N VAL A 320 -36.57 19.96 -20.99
CA VAL A 320 -37.42 21.16 -20.99
C VAL A 320 -37.77 21.61 -22.40
N ILE A 321 -36.75 21.73 -23.24
CA ILE A 321 -36.82 22.03 -24.66
C ILE A 321 -35.76 21.20 -25.38
N GLU A 322 -35.73 21.21 -26.69
CA GLU A 322 -34.69 20.54 -27.46
C GLU A 322 -33.32 21.12 -27.10
N GLY A 323 -32.44 20.26 -26.60
CA GLY A 323 -31.08 20.60 -26.17
C GLY A 323 -30.95 21.04 -24.72
N LEU A 324 -32.02 21.33 -23.95
CA LEU A 324 -31.96 21.70 -22.55
C LEU A 324 -32.54 20.56 -21.67
N ASN A 325 -31.69 19.94 -20.87
CA ASN A 325 -32.07 18.90 -19.93
C ASN A 325 -31.79 19.37 -18.48
N LEU A 326 -32.75 19.12 -17.59
CA LEU A 326 -32.59 19.23 -16.15
C LEU A 326 -32.43 17.83 -15.59
N SER A 327 -31.51 17.65 -14.70
CA SER A 327 -31.30 16.37 -13.97
C SER A 327 -31.32 16.59 -12.48
N ALA A 328 -31.88 15.62 -11.75
CA ALA A 328 -31.79 15.53 -10.30
C ALA A 328 -31.48 14.09 -9.93
N ASP A 329 -30.38 13.89 -9.24
CA ASP A 329 -29.92 12.57 -8.80
C ASP A 329 -29.76 12.56 -7.29
N TYR A 330 -30.19 11.48 -6.68
CA TYR A 330 -29.98 11.20 -5.27
C TYR A 330 -29.43 9.79 -5.11
N GLN A 331 -28.31 9.66 -4.40
CA GLN A 331 -27.70 8.37 -4.02
C GLN A 331 -27.70 8.25 -2.51
N TYR A 332 -28.12 7.11 -2.01
CA TYR A 332 -27.93 6.69 -0.63
C TYR A 332 -27.06 5.43 -0.61
N GLU A 333 -26.13 5.39 0.33
CA GLU A 333 -25.19 4.29 0.52
C GLU A 333 -25.12 3.95 2.00
N ARG A 334 -25.18 2.65 2.30
CA ARG A 334 -24.92 2.12 3.63
C ARG A 334 -23.95 0.97 3.55
N TYR A 335 -22.81 1.12 4.19
CA TYR A 335 -21.80 0.08 4.33
C TYR A 335 -21.68 -0.30 5.81
N GLN A 336 -21.61 -1.60 6.08
CA GLN A 336 -21.33 -2.15 7.40
C GLN A 336 -20.24 -3.20 7.27
N SER A 337 -19.21 -3.12 8.13
CA SER A 337 -18.17 -4.12 8.30
C SER A 337 -18.19 -4.62 9.74
N ILE A 338 -18.28 -5.92 9.95
CA ILE A 338 -18.21 -6.56 11.27
C ILE A 338 -17.07 -7.57 11.23
N ASN A 339 -16.04 -7.34 12.04
CA ASN A 339 -14.97 -8.29 12.30
C ASN A 339 -15.18 -8.91 13.68
N LYS A 340 -15.09 -10.24 13.75
CA LYS A 340 -15.15 -11.02 14.98
C LYS A 340 -13.93 -11.96 14.97
N ASP A 341 -13.04 -11.77 15.93
CA ASP A 341 -11.86 -12.60 16.17
C ASP A 341 -11.96 -13.27 17.55
N ILE A 342 -12.07 -14.59 17.55
CA ILE A 342 -12.09 -15.39 18.80
C ILE A 342 -10.74 -16.09 18.90
N GLN A 343 -9.89 -15.60 19.77
CA GLN A 343 -8.57 -16.15 20.07
C GLN A 343 -8.71 -17.19 21.16
N SER A 344 -8.35 -18.44 20.83
CA SER A 344 -8.43 -19.57 21.76
C SER A 344 -7.49 -19.40 22.94
N ILE A 345 -7.91 -19.86 24.13
CA ILE A 345 -7.01 -19.97 25.31
C ILE A 345 -5.77 -20.78 25.01
N ASN A 346 -5.81 -21.67 24.04
CA ASN A 346 -4.65 -22.48 23.63
C ASN A 346 -3.72 -21.76 22.65
N SER A 347 -4.12 -20.61 22.08
CA SER A 347 -3.24 -19.81 21.23
C SER A 347 -2.11 -19.19 22.05
N TYR A 348 -0.95 -18.98 21.41
CA TYR A 348 0.23 -18.44 22.09
C TYR A 348 -0.06 -17.05 22.70
N GLY A 349 -0.65 -16.13 21.92
CA GLY A 349 -0.90 -14.76 22.38
C GLY A 349 -1.82 -14.69 23.61
N VAL A 350 -2.85 -15.56 23.70
CA VAL A 350 -3.73 -15.63 24.87
C VAL A 350 -3.03 -16.23 26.08
N ARG A 351 -2.27 -17.31 25.88
CA ARG A 351 -1.46 -17.92 26.96
C ARG A 351 -0.41 -16.95 27.50
N GLU A 352 0.27 -16.24 26.61
CA GLU A 352 1.26 -15.22 26.97
C GLU A 352 0.62 -14.11 27.81
N LEU A 353 -0.51 -13.54 27.36
CA LEU A 353 -1.23 -12.49 28.08
C LEU A 353 -1.65 -12.96 29.48
N ILE A 354 -2.20 -14.16 29.61
CA ILE A 354 -2.60 -14.74 30.90
C ILE A 354 -1.37 -14.93 31.79
N ASN A 355 -0.28 -15.50 31.27
CA ASN A 355 0.95 -15.75 32.00
C ASN A 355 1.58 -14.43 32.52
N GLN A 356 1.69 -13.40 31.66
CA GLN A 356 2.21 -12.08 32.05
C GLN A 356 1.41 -11.42 33.19
N HIS A 357 0.13 -11.79 33.32
CA HIS A 357 -0.76 -11.27 34.37
C HIS A 357 -1.12 -12.33 35.43
N THR A 358 -0.19 -13.27 35.68
CA THR A 358 -0.31 -14.31 36.71
C THR A 358 0.84 -14.18 37.72
N VAL A 359 0.53 -14.28 39.00
CA VAL A 359 1.50 -14.25 40.08
C VAL A 359 1.43 -15.52 40.91
N ILE A 360 2.57 -15.90 41.50
CA ILE A 360 2.64 -17.00 42.46
C ILE A 360 2.17 -16.52 43.83
N GLY A 361 1.01 -16.94 44.29
CA GLY A 361 0.48 -16.63 45.62
C GLY A 361 0.67 -17.76 46.61
N GLU A 362 0.28 -17.53 47.87
CA GLU A 362 0.38 -18.54 48.97
C GLU A 362 -0.36 -19.86 48.66
N ASN A 363 -1.45 -19.80 47.91
CA ASN A 363 -2.35 -20.92 47.59
C ASN A 363 -2.19 -21.41 46.14
N GLY A 364 -1.10 -21.07 45.47
CA GLY A 364 -0.87 -21.36 44.04
C GLY A 364 -0.99 -20.14 43.15
N LEU A 365 -1.19 -20.36 41.84
CA LEU A 365 -1.26 -19.26 40.85
C LEU A 365 -2.51 -18.39 41.02
N SER A 366 -2.32 -17.08 41.01
CA SER A 366 -3.37 -16.07 41.01
C SER A 366 -3.43 -15.38 39.64
N TYR A 367 -4.53 -15.54 38.94
CA TYR A 367 -4.76 -15.03 37.58
C TYR A 367 -5.49 -13.69 37.63
N ARG A 368 -4.84 -12.63 37.27
CA ARG A 368 -5.44 -11.28 37.20
C ARG A 368 -6.18 -11.07 35.87
N ILE A 369 -5.76 -11.76 34.82
CA ILE A 369 -6.52 -11.96 33.59
C ILE A 369 -7.13 -13.35 33.66
N PRO A 370 -8.46 -13.50 33.51
CA PRO A 370 -9.14 -14.78 33.67
C PRO A 370 -8.77 -15.75 32.54
N LYS A 371 -8.71 -17.05 32.89
CA LYS A 371 -8.56 -18.13 31.91
C LYS A 371 -9.82 -18.22 31.02
N GLY A 372 -9.63 -18.28 29.72
CA GLY A 372 -10.66 -18.40 28.71
C GLY A 372 -10.21 -17.80 27.41
N ASP A 373 -11.05 -17.87 26.39
CA ASP A 373 -10.77 -17.27 25.10
C ASP A 373 -10.81 -15.74 25.19
N ILE A 374 -10.32 -15.06 24.15
CA ILE A 374 -10.45 -13.61 23.98
C ILE A 374 -11.32 -13.35 22.76
N LEU A 375 -12.33 -12.50 22.93
CA LEU A 375 -13.11 -11.97 21.82
C LEU A 375 -12.65 -10.55 21.50
N ASP A 376 -12.12 -10.32 20.31
CA ASP A 376 -11.98 -9.01 19.69
C ASP A 376 -13.12 -8.79 18.72
N HIS A 377 -13.84 -7.70 18.90
CA HIS A 377 -14.94 -7.31 18.02
C HIS A 377 -14.71 -5.90 17.51
N SER A 378 -14.90 -5.69 16.21
CA SER A 378 -14.87 -4.37 15.59
C SER A 378 -16.04 -4.24 14.62
N GLN A 379 -16.77 -3.15 14.70
CA GLN A 379 -17.84 -2.82 13.78
C GLN A 379 -17.66 -1.40 13.26
N THR A 380 -17.73 -1.26 11.95
CA THR A 380 -17.74 0.03 11.24
C THR A 380 -19.03 0.17 10.44
N ASP A 381 -19.80 1.20 10.72
CA ASP A 381 -20.98 1.60 9.98
C ASP A 381 -20.73 2.91 9.23
N VAL A 382 -21.05 2.93 7.94
CA VAL A 382 -20.98 4.11 7.09
C VAL A 382 -22.35 4.39 6.50
N GLU A 383 -22.85 5.60 6.72
CA GLU A 383 -24.03 6.12 6.04
C GLU A 383 -23.64 7.33 5.19
N ALA A 384 -23.88 7.24 3.90
CA ALA A 384 -23.56 8.32 2.99
C ALA A 384 -24.75 8.65 2.07
N TRP A 385 -24.90 9.92 1.74
CA TRP A 385 -25.81 10.35 0.69
C TRP A 385 -25.17 11.44 -0.17
N THR A 386 -25.52 11.43 -1.43
CA THR A 386 -25.10 12.44 -2.41
C THR A 386 -26.31 12.89 -3.20
N MET A 387 -26.54 14.20 -3.27
CA MET A 387 -27.57 14.82 -4.08
C MET A 387 -26.91 15.70 -5.15
N LYS A 388 -27.33 15.55 -6.41
CA LYS A 388 -26.91 16.38 -7.53
C LYS A 388 -28.10 16.95 -8.24
N ILE A 389 -28.07 18.25 -8.54
CA ILE A 389 -29.08 18.92 -9.37
C ILE A 389 -28.32 19.67 -10.46
N GLY A 390 -28.69 19.45 -11.71
CA GLY A 390 -27.99 20.02 -12.85
C GLY A 390 -28.89 20.45 -14.00
N ALA A 391 -28.37 21.35 -14.80
CA ALA A 391 -28.93 21.75 -16.09
C ALA A 391 -27.86 21.59 -17.15
N THR A 392 -28.16 20.89 -18.25
CA THR A 392 -27.25 20.69 -19.37
C THR A 392 -27.92 21.23 -20.66
N LEU A 393 -27.26 22.19 -21.29
CA LEU A 393 -27.60 22.70 -22.62
C LEU A 393 -26.67 22.05 -23.64
N ASN A 394 -27.23 21.39 -24.62
CA ASN A 394 -26.50 20.81 -25.76
C ASN A 394 -27.25 21.18 -27.06
N ARG A 395 -26.69 22.13 -27.81
CA ARG A 395 -27.38 22.70 -28.97
C ARG A 395 -26.45 23.07 -30.10
N ASN A 396 -26.89 22.71 -31.32
CA ASN A 396 -26.32 23.24 -32.55
C ASN A 396 -27.21 24.40 -33.06
N PHE A 397 -26.61 25.49 -33.59
CA PHE A 397 -27.30 26.61 -34.17
C PHE A 397 -26.50 27.21 -35.35
N GLY A 398 -27.13 28.16 -36.10
CA GLY A 398 -26.60 28.66 -37.34
C GLY A 398 -27.20 27.94 -38.57
N ALA A 399 -27.11 28.54 -39.75
CA ALA A 399 -27.70 28.03 -40.99
C ALA A 399 -27.20 26.61 -41.33
N ASP A 400 -25.89 26.36 -41.14
CA ASP A 400 -25.23 25.07 -41.41
C ASP A 400 -24.90 24.29 -40.12
N LYS A 401 -25.53 24.59 -38.99
CA LYS A 401 -25.24 24.02 -37.65
C LYS A 401 -23.77 24.16 -37.26
N GLN A 402 -23.14 25.21 -37.73
CA GLN A 402 -21.69 25.43 -37.53
C GLN A 402 -21.31 25.85 -36.10
N HIS A 403 -22.28 26.25 -35.30
CA HIS A 403 -22.09 26.58 -33.87
C HIS A 403 -22.60 25.44 -32.99
N TYR A 404 -21.74 24.92 -32.17
CA TYR A 404 -22.11 23.93 -31.17
C TYR A 404 -21.83 24.48 -29.78
N VAL A 405 -22.80 24.41 -28.89
CA VAL A 405 -22.67 24.79 -27.47
C VAL A 405 -23.04 23.59 -26.61
N ASN A 406 -22.16 23.25 -25.68
CA ASN A 406 -22.48 22.38 -24.56
C ASN A 406 -22.17 23.15 -23.27
N ALA A 407 -23.14 23.29 -22.38
CA ALA A 407 -22.96 23.96 -21.09
C ALA A 407 -23.68 23.19 -20.00
N THR A 408 -23.00 23.00 -18.87
CA THR A 408 -23.55 22.31 -17.71
C THR A 408 -23.37 23.19 -16.48
N ALA A 409 -24.43 23.40 -15.72
CA ALA A 409 -24.39 24.06 -14.41
C ALA A 409 -25.07 23.18 -13.40
N GLY A 410 -24.52 23.11 -12.17
CA GLY A 410 -25.11 22.26 -11.18
C GLY A 410 -24.66 22.56 -9.74
N PHE A 411 -25.35 21.85 -8.87
CA PHE A 411 -25.16 21.83 -7.43
C PHE A 411 -24.99 20.38 -6.98
N GLU A 412 -24.06 20.16 -6.05
CA GLU A 412 -23.84 18.88 -5.41
C GLU A 412 -23.74 19.06 -3.90
N ALA A 413 -24.41 18.20 -3.15
CA ALA A 413 -24.28 18.10 -1.70
C ALA A 413 -24.02 16.65 -1.32
N ARG A 414 -23.07 16.43 -0.43
CA ARG A 414 -22.67 15.11 0.05
C ARG A 414 -22.52 15.11 1.58
N SER A 415 -22.91 14.02 2.20
CA SER A 415 -22.66 13.73 3.60
C SER A 415 -22.22 12.28 3.74
N LYS A 416 -21.12 12.05 4.49
CA LYS A 416 -20.65 10.71 4.89
C LYS A 416 -20.47 10.71 6.39
N HIS A 417 -21.18 9.83 7.07
CA HIS A 417 -21.08 9.61 8.51
C HIS A 417 -20.50 8.22 8.74
N THR A 418 -19.39 8.15 9.44
CA THR A 418 -18.69 6.90 9.76
C THR A 418 -18.63 6.76 11.27
N THR A 419 -19.16 5.67 11.79
CA THR A 419 -19.03 5.27 13.19
C THR A 419 -18.27 3.96 13.26
N THR A 420 -17.33 3.89 14.19
CA THR A 420 -16.56 2.66 14.46
C THR A 420 -16.58 2.40 15.95
N GLU A 421 -16.90 1.18 16.31
CA GLU A 421 -16.74 0.67 17.67
C GLU A 421 -15.92 -0.60 17.66
N SER A 422 -15.00 -0.73 18.60
CA SER A 422 -14.26 -1.95 18.85
C SER A 422 -14.06 -2.17 20.34
N TYR A 423 -14.05 -3.44 20.74
CA TYR A 423 -13.87 -3.83 22.13
C TYR A 423 -13.24 -5.23 22.23
N ARG A 424 -12.60 -5.47 23.37
CA ARG A 424 -12.05 -6.80 23.75
C ARG A 424 -12.79 -7.35 24.98
N LYS A 425 -13.12 -8.65 24.96
CA LYS A 425 -13.68 -9.39 26.09
C LYS A 425 -12.75 -10.53 26.47
N LEU A 426 -12.32 -10.53 27.72
CA LEU A 426 -11.40 -11.52 28.26
C LEU A 426 -12.17 -12.65 28.97
N GLY A 427 -11.62 -13.87 29.00
CA GLY A 427 -12.29 -15.04 29.56
C GLY A 427 -13.60 -15.35 28.83
N TYR A 428 -13.63 -15.14 27.52
CA TYR A 428 -14.81 -15.32 26.69
C TYR A 428 -15.11 -16.82 26.48
N ASN A 429 -16.42 -17.12 26.39
CA ASN A 429 -16.91 -18.44 26.03
C ASN A 429 -17.96 -18.31 24.93
N ASP A 430 -17.66 -18.82 23.72
CA ASP A 430 -18.53 -18.67 22.54
C ASP A 430 -19.82 -19.49 22.62
N GLN A 431 -19.87 -20.55 23.44
CA GLN A 431 -21.09 -21.36 23.60
C GLN A 431 -22.12 -20.69 24.50
N THR A 432 -21.66 -20.03 25.56
CA THR A 432 -22.52 -19.36 26.54
C THR A 432 -22.64 -17.86 26.28
N LEU A 433 -21.85 -17.30 25.36
CA LEU A 433 -21.74 -15.88 25.04
C LEU A 433 -21.43 -15.03 26.29
N SER A 434 -20.63 -15.58 27.21
CA SER A 434 -20.27 -14.93 28.46
C SER A 434 -18.78 -14.57 28.47
N TRP A 435 -18.42 -13.63 29.35
CA TRP A 435 -17.04 -13.22 29.60
C TRP A 435 -16.82 -12.92 31.06
N SER A 436 -15.58 -12.84 31.49
CA SER A 436 -15.21 -12.56 32.87
C SER A 436 -14.81 -11.08 33.04
N PRO A 437 -15.33 -10.38 34.06
CA PRO A 437 -14.87 -9.02 34.35
C PRO A 437 -13.45 -9.02 34.93
N ILE A 438 -12.74 -7.92 34.71
CA ILE A 438 -11.38 -7.64 35.22
C ILE A 438 -11.37 -6.31 35.96
N ASP A 439 -10.40 -6.12 36.86
CA ASP A 439 -10.08 -4.82 37.41
C ASP A 439 -9.12 -4.06 36.43
N ALA A 440 -9.71 -3.43 35.43
CA ALA A 440 -8.96 -2.74 34.37
C ALA A 440 -8.16 -1.53 34.94
N ILE A 441 -8.63 -0.89 36.00
CA ILE A 441 -7.94 0.26 36.63
C ILE A 441 -6.68 -0.21 37.32
N ASP A 442 -6.78 -1.27 38.11
CA ASP A 442 -5.62 -1.80 38.83
C ASP A 442 -4.59 -2.40 37.86
N LEU A 443 -5.04 -3.12 36.81
CA LEU A 443 -4.15 -3.66 35.79
C LEU A 443 -3.42 -2.56 34.98
N ALA A 444 -4.07 -1.43 34.74
CA ALA A 444 -3.45 -0.29 34.05
C ALA A 444 -2.50 0.51 34.96
N THR A 445 -2.84 0.69 36.24
CA THR A 445 -2.09 1.54 37.18
C THR A 445 -0.93 0.78 37.80
N ASN A 446 -1.21 -0.33 38.47
CA ASN A 446 -0.22 -1.13 39.19
C ASN A 446 0.41 -2.23 38.31
N GLY A 447 -0.34 -2.73 37.34
CA GLY A 447 0.10 -3.83 36.52
C GLY A 447 0.23 -5.15 37.30
N THR A 448 0.94 -6.10 36.73
CA THR A 448 1.28 -7.40 37.32
C THR A 448 2.76 -7.64 37.17
N THR A 449 3.46 -7.97 38.22
CA THR A 449 4.88 -8.32 38.16
C THR A 449 5.00 -9.85 38.13
N PRO A 450 5.19 -10.48 36.95
CA PRO A 450 5.39 -11.90 36.86
C PRO A 450 6.76 -12.28 37.45
N PRO A 451 6.98 -13.53 37.90
CA PRO A 451 8.20 -13.91 38.63
C PRO A 451 9.50 -13.74 37.81
N TRP A 452 9.42 -13.71 36.50
CA TRP A 452 10.56 -13.51 35.59
C TRP A 452 10.82 -12.03 35.22
N SER A 453 10.09 -11.09 35.78
CA SER A 453 10.27 -9.66 35.48
C SER A 453 10.32 -8.83 36.76
N SER A 454 11.22 -7.86 36.80
CA SER A 454 11.27 -6.84 37.83
C SER A 454 10.31 -5.68 37.59
N ASN A 455 9.78 -5.57 36.35
CA ASN A 455 8.89 -4.51 35.93
C ASN A 455 7.44 -5.00 35.82
N PRO A 456 6.47 -4.21 36.30
CA PRO A 456 5.06 -4.59 36.18
C PRO A 456 4.60 -4.56 34.72
N MET A 457 3.98 -5.64 34.26
CA MET A 457 3.27 -5.76 32.99
C MET A 457 1.90 -5.10 33.15
N ARG A 458 1.58 -4.14 32.28
CA ARG A 458 0.34 -3.38 32.36
C ARG A 458 -0.60 -3.77 31.24
N TYR A 459 -1.90 -3.84 31.56
CA TYR A 459 -2.95 -4.07 30.58
C TYR A 459 -3.86 -2.84 30.48
N TYR A 460 -3.91 -2.25 29.30
CA TYR A 460 -4.74 -1.08 29.01
C TYR A 460 -5.95 -1.49 28.18
N ALA A 461 -7.11 -1.63 28.81
CA ALA A 461 -8.37 -1.93 28.12
C ALA A 461 -8.72 -0.87 27.06
N SER A 462 -8.36 0.39 27.29
CA SER A 462 -8.53 1.51 26.34
C SER A 462 -7.76 1.36 25.02
N SER A 463 -6.78 0.45 24.96
CA SER A 463 -6.09 0.12 23.71
C SER A 463 -6.98 -0.67 22.75
N TYR A 464 -7.96 -1.37 23.27
CA TYR A 464 -8.90 -2.24 22.54
C TYR A 464 -10.30 -1.63 22.44
N ASP A 465 -10.75 -0.94 23.50
CA ASP A 465 -12.07 -0.29 23.54
C ASP A 465 -11.96 1.09 22.87
N LYS A 466 -12.38 1.17 21.61
CA LYS A 466 -12.27 2.38 20.79
C LYS A 466 -13.60 2.75 20.17
N PHE A 467 -13.89 4.04 20.20
CA PHE A 467 -15.08 4.61 19.57
C PHE A 467 -14.65 5.77 18.68
N SER A 468 -15.23 5.83 17.49
CA SER A 468 -14.99 6.91 16.52
C SER A 468 -16.30 7.32 15.88
N ASP A 469 -16.52 8.62 15.75
CA ASP A 469 -17.68 9.23 15.09
C ASP A 469 -17.19 10.38 14.21
N ILE A 470 -17.24 10.17 12.88
CA ILE A 470 -16.69 11.09 11.88
C ILE A 470 -17.79 11.49 10.90
N LEU A 471 -18.08 12.79 10.83
CA LEU A 471 -19.05 13.36 9.91
C LEU A 471 -18.39 14.30 8.91
N ASN A 472 -18.36 13.89 7.63
CA ASN A 472 -17.85 14.68 6.51
C ASN A 472 -19.01 15.23 5.68
N ARG A 473 -19.01 16.54 5.43
CA ARG A 473 -20.02 17.23 4.61
C ARG A 473 -19.36 18.13 3.60
N GLU A 474 -19.84 18.05 2.37
CA GLU A 474 -19.33 18.83 1.25
C GLU A 474 -20.49 19.44 0.46
N ILE A 475 -20.30 20.66 -0.02
CA ILE A 475 -21.24 21.37 -0.90
C ILE A 475 -20.43 21.97 -2.05
N SER A 476 -20.91 21.80 -3.27
CA SER A 476 -20.24 22.25 -4.47
C SER A 476 -21.20 22.90 -5.45
N TYR A 477 -20.74 23.98 -6.09
CA TYR A 477 -21.40 24.64 -7.21
C TYR A 477 -20.46 24.58 -8.40
N TYR A 478 -20.97 24.22 -9.58
CA TYR A 478 -20.14 24.10 -10.76
C TYR A 478 -20.84 24.63 -12.03
N LEU A 479 -20.01 25.15 -12.91
CA LEU A 479 -20.38 25.61 -14.24
C LEU A 479 -19.30 25.18 -15.22
N SER A 480 -19.69 24.59 -16.35
CA SER A 480 -18.78 24.25 -17.46
C SER A 480 -19.45 24.60 -18.76
N ALA A 481 -18.68 25.14 -19.70
CA ALA A 481 -19.17 25.45 -21.03
C ALA A 481 -18.12 25.12 -22.10
N VAL A 482 -18.57 24.55 -23.20
CA VAL A 482 -17.77 24.25 -24.40
C VAL A 482 -18.47 24.86 -25.59
N TYR A 483 -17.74 25.64 -26.38
CA TYR A 483 -18.20 26.18 -27.63
C TYR A 483 -17.31 25.72 -28.78
N THR A 484 -17.91 25.16 -29.83
CA THR A 484 -17.20 24.72 -31.04
C THR A 484 -17.76 25.43 -32.26
N TYR A 485 -16.86 26.01 -33.03
CA TYR A 485 -17.19 26.63 -34.31
C TYR A 485 -16.71 25.79 -35.49
N ASP A 486 -17.65 25.39 -36.34
CA ASP A 486 -17.43 24.68 -37.62
C ASP A 486 -16.56 23.42 -37.49
N ASN A 487 -16.62 22.73 -36.32
CA ASN A 487 -15.74 21.59 -35.96
C ASN A 487 -14.24 21.87 -36.10
N ARG A 488 -13.84 23.15 -36.10
CA ARG A 488 -12.45 23.62 -36.25
C ARG A 488 -11.89 24.21 -34.99
N TYR A 489 -12.63 25.08 -34.33
CA TYR A 489 -12.19 25.82 -33.14
C TYR A 489 -13.08 25.45 -31.98
N THR A 490 -12.50 24.93 -30.90
CA THR A 490 -13.24 24.67 -29.68
C THR A 490 -12.61 25.44 -28.52
N VAL A 491 -13.43 26.14 -27.75
CA VAL A 491 -13.05 26.80 -26.51
C VAL A 491 -13.87 26.20 -25.37
N SER A 492 -13.24 25.91 -24.25
CA SER A 492 -13.89 25.40 -23.06
C SER A 492 -13.50 26.22 -21.83
N GLY A 493 -14.42 26.30 -20.87
CA GLY A 493 -14.15 26.90 -19.58
C GLY A 493 -14.97 26.24 -18.49
N SER A 494 -14.41 26.12 -17.29
CA SER A 494 -15.10 25.61 -16.12
C SER A 494 -14.79 26.43 -14.88
N LEU A 495 -15.75 26.47 -13.97
CA LEU A 495 -15.64 27.06 -12.63
C LEU A 495 -16.35 26.15 -11.63
N ARG A 496 -15.69 25.82 -10.53
CA ARG A 496 -16.28 25.07 -9.43
C ARG A 496 -15.86 25.67 -8.09
N ILE A 497 -16.76 25.71 -7.15
CA ILE A 497 -16.51 26.18 -5.78
C ILE A 497 -16.92 25.09 -4.83
N ASP A 498 -15.93 24.49 -4.15
CA ASP A 498 -16.13 23.47 -3.13
C ASP A 498 -16.02 24.07 -1.74
N LYS A 499 -16.85 23.57 -0.82
CA LYS A 499 -16.82 23.86 0.61
C LYS A 499 -16.90 22.55 1.37
N SER A 500 -16.04 22.38 2.40
CA SER A 500 -16.04 21.23 3.27
C SER A 500 -16.04 21.65 4.75
N ASN A 501 -16.59 20.85 5.64
CA ASN A 501 -16.49 21.04 7.08
C ASN A 501 -15.10 20.68 7.65
N LEU A 502 -14.23 20.04 6.84
CA LEU A 502 -12.85 19.66 7.23
C LEU A 502 -11.87 20.83 7.26
N PHE A 503 -12.24 21.99 6.71
CA PHE A 503 -11.37 23.15 6.64
C PHE A 503 -11.90 24.36 7.37
N GLY A 504 -10.94 25.02 8.02
CA GLY A 504 -10.91 26.45 8.30
C GLY A 504 -12.00 27.03 9.19
N VAL A 505 -11.56 27.63 10.28
CA VAL A 505 -12.37 28.57 11.06
C VAL A 505 -12.66 29.83 10.22
N SER A 506 -11.77 30.19 9.27
CA SER A 506 -11.92 31.35 8.39
C SER A 506 -12.65 30.98 7.09
N ASP A 507 -13.74 31.71 6.79
CA ASP A 507 -14.48 31.57 5.52
C ASP A 507 -13.60 31.74 4.28
N LYS A 508 -12.49 32.49 4.37
CA LYS A 508 -11.51 32.67 3.30
C LYS A 508 -10.85 31.37 2.89
N TYR A 509 -10.51 30.50 3.83
CA TYR A 509 -9.79 29.23 3.58
C TYR A 509 -10.73 28.03 3.41
N ARG A 510 -12.00 28.18 3.76
CA ARG A 510 -13.03 27.16 3.59
C ARG A 510 -13.49 27.00 2.14
N ARG A 511 -13.35 28.03 1.31
CA ARG A 511 -13.75 28.04 -0.10
C ARG A 511 -12.54 27.77 -0.98
N ASN A 512 -12.64 26.80 -1.87
CA ASN A 512 -11.61 26.52 -2.87
C ASN A 512 -12.20 26.73 -4.29
N PRO A 513 -11.97 27.90 -4.93
CA PRO A 513 -12.36 28.10 -6.31
C PRO A 513 -11.40 27.35 -7.24
N ILE A 514 -11.94 26.46 -8.05
CA ILE A 514 -11.27 25.67 -9.08
C ILE A 514 -11.76 26.19 -10.43
N TRP A 515 -10.87 26.38 -11.37
CA TRP A 515 -11.24 26.84 -12.69
C TRP A 515 -10.31 26.25 -13.75
N SER A 516 -10.84 26.17 -14.99
CA SER A 516 -10.03 25.79 -16.13
C SER A 516 -10.46 26.54 -17.37
N PHE A 517 -9.52 26.65 -18.29
CA PHE A 517 -9.72 27.16 -19.66
C PHE A 517 -9.02 26.23 -20.64
N GLY A 518 -9.67 25.88 -21.74
CA GLY A 518 -9.11 25.04 -22.80
C GLY A 518 -9.42 25.60 -24.19
N ALA A 519 -8.51 25.37 -25.12
CA ALA A 519 -8.67 25.71 -26.53
C ALA A 519 -8.15 24.56 -27.39
N ASN A 520 -8.92 24.21 -28.44
CA ASN A 520 -8.54 23.20 -29.42
C ASN A 520 -8.68 23.79 -30.84
N TRP A 521 -7.67 23.51 -31.66
CA TRP A 521 -7.70 23.83 -33.07
C TRP A 521 -7.55 22.56 -33.91
N ASN A 522 -8.61 22.19 -34.63
CA ASN A 522 -8.60 21.07 -35.57
C ASN A 522 -8.12 21.55 -36.93
N ILE A 523 -6.81 21.49 -37.15
CA ILE A 523 -6.12 21.97 -38.36
C ILE A 523 -6.52 21.09 -39.53
N LYS A 524 -6.79 19.80 -39.34
CA LYS A 524 -7.21 18.91 -40.47
C LYS A 524 -8.48 19.40 -41.13
N ASN A 525 -9.40 20.06 -40.41
CA ASN A 525 -10.67 20.56 -40.93
C ASN A 525 -10.54 21.94 -41.61
N GLU A 526 -9.33 22.50 -41.65
CA GLU A 526 -9.12 23.79 -42.30
C GLU A 526 -9.16 23.68 -43.83
N LYS A 527 -9.76 24.65 -44.48
CA LYS A 527 -9.88 24.69 -45.96
C LYS A 527 -8.53 24.72 -46.68
N PHE A 528 -7.51 25.27 -46.04
CA PHE A 528 -6.14 25.32 -46.56
C PHE A 528 -5.38 24.02 -46.42
N PHE A 529 -5.79 23.13 -45.50
CA PHE A 529 -5.06 21.92 -45.18
C PHE A 529 -5.48 20.76 -46.11
N LYS A 530 -4.67 20.48 -47.10
CA LYS A 530 -4.91 19.46 -48.12
C LYS A 530 -3.78 18.43 -48.14
N CYS A 531 -3.73 17.55 -47.12
CA CYS A 531 -2.74 16.47 -47.04
C CYS A 531 -3.49 15.17 -46.71
N ASP A 532 -3.54 14.24 -47.67
CA ASP A 532 -4.25 12.98 -47.54
C ASP A 532 -3.49 12.01 -46.63
N ALA A 533 -2.17 12.13 -46.50
CA ALA A 533 -1.36 11.32 -45.61
C ALA A 533 -1.63 11.62 -44.14
N ILE A 534 -2.11 12.80 -43.79
CA ILE A 534 -2.48 13.21 -42.45
C ILE A 534 -3.99 13.09 -42.30
N SER A 535 -4.43 12.09 -41.53
CA SER A 535 -5.84 11.79 -41.30
C SER A 535 -6.44 12.61 -40.13
N ALA A 536 -5.61 13.02 -39.18
CA ALA A 536 -5.98 13.93 -38.10
C ALA A 536 -4.80 14.86 -37.74
N LEU A 537 -5.09 16.14 -37.48
CA LEU A 537 -4.13 17.07 -36.88
C LEU A 537 -4.87 18.05 -36.02
N MET A 538 -4.66 17.98 -34.68
CA MET A 538 -5.30 18.85 -33.70
C MET A 538 -4.25 19.36 -32.72
N LEU A 539 -4.34 20.67 -32.42
CA LEU A 539 -3.59 21.29 -31.33
C LEU A 539 -4.54 21.57 -30.18
N ARG A 540 -4.10 21.23 -28.98
CA ARG A 540 -4.84 21.46 -27.73
C ARG A 540 -3.95 22.21 -26.73
N ALA A 541 -4.56 23.19 -26.07
CA ALA A 541 -3.94 23.89 -24.95
C ALA A 541 -4.92 23.99 -23.81
N SER A 542 -4.47 23.76 -22.57
CA SER A 542 -5.27 23.97 -21.38
C SER A 542 -4.46 24.61 -20.25
N LEU A 543 -5.16 25.45 -19.47
CA LEU A 543 -4.69 26.10 -18.26
C LEU A 543 -5.76 25.95 -17.19
N GLY A 544 -5.35 25.55 -15.95
CA GLY A 544 -6.31 25.43 -14.87
C GLY A 544 -5.67 25.50 -13.50
N LEU A 545 -6.52 25.69 -12.50
CA LEU A 545 -6.20 25.63 -11.08
C LEU A 545 -7.09 24.57 -10.44
N THR A 546 -6.47 23.58 -9.83
CA THR A 546 -7.12 22.52 -9.05
C THR A 546 -6.68 22.61 -7.58
N GLY A 547 -7.36 21.89 -6.69
CA GLY A 547 -7.00 21.82 -5.29
C GLY A 547 -6.94 20.38 -4.79
N ASN A 548 -6.35 20.18 -3.61
CA ASN A 548 -6.33 18.91 -2.93
C ASN A 548 -6.35 19.11 -1.40
N PHE A 549 -6.75 18.08 -0.63
CA PHE A 549 -6.74 18.12 0.82
C PHE A 549 -6.62 16.73 1.44
N ASP A 550 -6.07 16.67 2.66
CA ASP A 550 -5.98 15.45 3.45
C ASP A 550 -7.31 15.15 4.16
N ARG A 551 -7.80 13.92 3.99
CA ARG A 551 -9.01 13.39 4.63
C ARG A 551 -8.73 12.54 5.87
N SER A 552 -7.46 12.35 6.22
CA SER A 552 -7.04 11.49 7.34
C SER A 552 -7.40 12.06 8.73
N GLY A 553 -8.01 13.25 8.76
CA GLY A 553 -8.36 13.95 10.00
C GLY A 553 -7.21 14.76 10.62
N ARG A 554 -5.99 14.68 10.08
CA ARG A 554 -4.83 15.48 10.54
C ARG A 554 -4.95 16.97 10.23
N THR A 555 -5.83 17.33 9.31
CA THR A 555 -6.11 18.71 8.88
C THR A 555 -7.19 19.40 9.71
N SER A 556 -7.53 18.87 10.88
CA SER A 556 -8.55 19.49 11.73
C SER A 556 -8.16 20.92 12.10
N PRO A 557 -9.02 21.93 11.84
CA PRO A 557 -8.80 23.30 12.29
C PRO A 557 -9.00 23.44 13.80
N ILE A 558 -9.51 22.40 14.44
CA ILE A 558 -9.82 22.30 15.85
C ILE A 558 -8.72 21.51 16.54
N MET A 559 -8.38 21.89 17.75
CA MET A 559 -7.45 21.16 18.58
C MET A 559 -7.96 19.72 18.82
N VAL A 560 -7.08 18.73 18.65
CA VAL A 560 -7.39 17.33 18.93
C VAL A 560 -6.80 16.97 20.28
N GLY A 561 -7.65 16.51 21.20
CA GLY A 561 -7.24 15.95 22.48
C GLY A 561 -7.26 14.43 22.45
N GLN A 562 -6.27 13.82 23.07
CA GLN A 562 -6.20 12.37 23.28
C GLN A 562 -6.10 12.09 24.79
N PHE A 563 -6.85 11.08 25.25
CA PHE A 563 -6.65 10.55 26.59
C PHE A 563 -5.36 9.74 26.63
N ILE A 564 -4.46 10.09 27.54
CA ILE A 564 -3.19 9.40 27.76
C ILE A 564 -3.26 8.76 29.12
N SER A 565 -3.12 7.44 29.15
CA SER A 565 -2.95 6.68 30.38
C SER A 565 -1.59 7.04 31.02
N SER A 566 -1.55 7.33 32.31
CA SER A 566 -0.34 7.70 33.03
C SER A 566 -0.40 7.28 34.48
N ASP A 567 0.69 6.71 34.95
CA ASP A 567 0.89 6.34 36.37
C ASP A 567 1.12 7.54 37.28
N LEU A 568 1.45 8.70 36.68
CA LEU A 568 1.74 9.94 37.43
C LEU A 568 0.48 10.69 37.85
N VAL A 569 -0.70 10.22 37.38
CA VAL A 569 -1.99 10.89 37.67
C VAL A 569 -2.91 9.92 38.36
N ASP A 570 -3.36 10.31 39.55
CA ASP A 570 -4.36 9.57 40.32
C ASP A 570 -5.66 9.48 39.52
N GLY A 571 -6.11 8.22 39.27
CA GLY A 571 -7.22 7.93 38.33
C GLY A 571 -6.80 7.47 36.96
N GLY A 572 -5.51 7.23 36.70
CA GLY A 572 -5.00 6.46 35.55
C GLY A 572 -4.85 7.20 34.25
N GLY A 573 -5.03 8.52 34.18
CA GLY A 573 -4.78 9.23 32.95
C GLY A 573 -5.20 10.70 32.91
N TYR A 574 -4.86 11.35 31.82
CA TYR A 574 -5.13 12.77 31.55
C TYR A 574 -5.41 13.02 30.06
N MET A 575 -6.10 14.12 29.80
CA MET A 575 -6.30 14.60 28.42
C MET A 575 -5.10 15.44 28.01
N ARG A 576 -4.48 15.05 26.92
CA ARG A 576 -3.40 15.82 26.26
C ARG A 576 -3.87 16.30 24.89
N ILE A 577 -3.62 17.57 24.60
CA ILE A 577 -3.79 18.05 23.22
C ILE A 577 -2.62 17.51 22.40
N THR A 578 -2.93 16.71 21.38
CA THR A 578 -1.93 16.11 20.49
C THR A 578 -1.70 16.95 19.24
N THR A 579 -2.73 17.67 18.81
CA THR A 579 -2.63 18.52 17.61
C THR A 579 -3.12 19.92 17.97
N PRO A 580 -2.24 20.94 17.92
CA PRO A 580 -2.65 22.32 18.14
C PRO A 580 -3.54 22.83 17.01
N PRO A 581 -4.45 23.79 17.27
CA PRO A 581 -5.33 24.33 16.25
C PRO A 581 -4.50 25.12 15.21
N ASN A 582 -4.78 24.94 13.91
CA ASN A 582 -4.19 25.73 12.85
C ASN A 582 -5.27 26.46 12.01
N PRO A 583 -5.70 27.68 12.40
CA PRO A 583 -6.71 28.43 11.67
C PRO A 583 -6.24 28.94 10.29
N LEU A 584 -4.92 28.87 10.00
CA LEU A 584 -4.32 29.31 8.75
C LEU A 584 -4.20 28.16 7.73
N LEU A 585 -4.52 26.95 8.11
CA LEU A 585 -4.45 25.80 7.24
C LEU A 585 -5.40 25.98 6.04
N ARG A 586 -4.87 25.73 4.86
CA ARG A 586 -5.58 25.90 3.60
C ARG A 586 -5.32 24.75 2.62
N TRP A 587 -6.15 24.69 1.60
CA TRP A 587 -6.04 23.69 0.52
C TRP A 587 -4.70 23.76 -0.19
N GLU A 588 -4.13 22.60 -0.53
CA GLU A 588 -3.08 22.54 -1.54
C GLU A 588 -3.68 22.92 -2.89
N ARG A 589 -2.93 23.65 -3.71
CA ARG A 589 -3.38 24.08 -5.03
C ARG A 589 -2.37 23.73 -6.10
N THR A 590 -2.86 23.28 -7.25
CA THR A 590 -2.01 22.97 -8.40
C THR A 590 -2.47 23.78 -9.62
N ARG A 591 -1.57 24.59 -10.16
CA ARG A 591 -1.75 25.24 -11.45
C ARG A 591 -1.13 24.36 -12.53
N SER A 592 -1.95 23.93 -13.50
CA SER A 592 -1.56 23.06 -14.59
C SER A 592 -1.63 23.77 -15.94
N ILE A 593 -0.59 23.61 -16.75
CA ILE A 593 -0.52 24.02 -18.16
C ILE A 593 -0.26 22.75 -18.96
N ASN A 594 -1.11 22.48 -19.96
CA ASN A 594 -0.93 21.35 -20.88
C ASN A 594 -0.99 21.84 -22.32
N LEU A 595 -0.06 21.34 -23.15
CA LEU A 595 -0.01 21.57 -24.59
C LEU A 595 0.07 20.20 -25.28
N SER A 596 -0.85 19.90 -26.18
CA SER A 596 -0.90 18.60 -26.84
C SER A 596 -1.07 18.74 -28.34
N VAL A 597 -0.49 17.79 -29.07
CA VAL A 597 -0.65 17.61 -30.52
C VAL A 597 -1.18 16.22 -30.76
N ASP A 598 -2.35 16.10 -31.38
CA ASP A 598 -2.87 14.81 -31.86
C ASP A 598 -2.62 14.74 -33.37
N LEU A 599 -1.93 13.68 -33.78
CA LEU A 599 -1.56 13.43 -35.17
C LEU A 599 -2.02 12.04 -35.59
N GLY A 600 -2.84 11.99 -36.65
CA GLY A 600 -3.23 10.76 -37.32
C GLY A 600 -2.54 10.68 -38.70
N LEU A 601 -1.96 9.54 -39.03
CA LEU A 601 -1.28 9.29 -40.31
C LEU A 601 -1.87 8.05 -40.98
N PHE A 602 -2.21 8.19 -42.27
CA PHE A 602 -2.66 7.11 -43.17
C PHE A 602 -3.86 6.30 -42.65
N ASP A 603 -4.70 6.85 -41.74
CA ASP A 603 -5.77 6.16 -41.00
C ASP A 603 -5.30 4.88 -40.25
N ARG A 604 -4.02 4.80 -39.91
CA ARG A 604 -3.39 3.64 -39.26
C ARG A 604 -2.54 3.94 -38.05
N ILE A 605 -1.98 5.14 -37.99
CA ILE A 605 -1.11 5.55 -36.90
C ILE A 605 -1.75 6.76 -36.24
N ASN A 606 -2.00 6.65 -34.96
CA ASN A 606 -2.47 7.75 -34.11
C ASN A 606 -1.41 8.01 -33.05
N THR A 607 -1.01 9.26 -32.90
CA THR A 607 -0.08 9.65 -31.84
C THR A 607 -0.54 10.93 -31.17
N THR A 608 -0.40 10.97 -29.86
CA THR A 608 -0.61 12.16 -29.04
C THR A 608 0.71 12.49 -28.36
N LEU A 609 1.19 13.72 -28.56
CA LEU A 609 2.33 14.28 -27.84
C LEU A 609 1.79 15.35 -26.89
N THR A 610 2.10 15.22 -25.59
CA THR A 610 1.66 16.19 -24.57
C THR A 610 2.87 16.69 -23.77
N TYR A 611 3.02 17.99 -23.66
CA TYR A 611 3.86 18.66 -22.67
C TYR A 611 2.99 19.16 -21.53
N TYR A 612 3.42 18.95 -20.29
CA TYR A 612 2.73 19.50 -19.12
C TYR A 612 3.69 20.20 -18.17
N HIS A 613 3.17 21.23 -17.49
CA HIS A 613 3.85 21.93 -16.41
C HIS A 613 2.86 22.20 -15.28
N ASN A 614 3.09 21.52 -14.15
CA ASN A 614 2.26 21.63 -12.95
C ASN A 614 3.05 22.32 -11.85
N LYS A 615 2.49 23.39 -11.28
CA LYS A 615 3.07 24.05 -10.11
C LYS A 615 2.15 23.88 -8.92
N GLY A 616 2.60 23.09 -7.93
CA GLY A 616 1.96 22.93 -6.64
C GLY A 616 2.32 24.07 -5.70
N TYR A 617 1.33 24.63 -5.03
CA TYR A 617 1.46 25.68 -4.03
C TYR A 617 0.85 25.24 -2.72
N ASP A 618 1.38 25.80 -1.62
CA ASP A 618 0.78 25.57 -0.30
C ASP A 618 0.73 24.09 0.07
N LEU A 619 1.74 23.29 -0.35
CA LEU A 619 1.81 21.87 -0.01
C LEU A 619 1.92 21.68 1.49
N LEU A 620 1.20 20.70 2.01
CA LEU A 620 1.17 20.36 3.42
C LEU A 620 2.44 19.64 3.84
N GLY A 621 3.09 20.15 4.88
CA GLY A 621 4.27 19.57 5.51
C GLY A 621 4.23 19.75 7.01
N GLU A 622 4.86 18.84 7.74
CA GLU A 622 5.06 18.97 9.17
C GLU A 622 6.18 19.95 9.44
N ALA A 623 5.90 20.95 10.29
CA ALA A 623 6.89 21.90 10.76
C ALA A 623 7.14 21.67 12.23
N GLN A 624 8.39 21.62 12.61
CA GLN A 624 8.79 21.58 14.01
C GLN A 624 8.49 22.94 14.66
N LEU A 625 7.91 22.88 15.83
CA LEU A 625 7.58 24.06 16.64
C LEU A 625 8.62 24.25 17.74
N ASP A 626 8.73 25.48 18.22
CA ASP A 626 9.50 25.74 19.43
C ASP A 626 8.87 24.96 20.61
N PRO A 627 9.64 24.10 21.32
CA PRO A 627 9.10 23.30 22.42
C PRO A 627 8.41 24.13 23.53
N THR A 628 8.73 25.42 23.62
CA THR A 628 8.11 26.34 24.59
C THR A 628 6.61 26.57 24.36
N VAL A 629 6.10 26.29 23.15
CA VAL A 629 4.66 26.37 22.86
C VAL A 629 3.89 25.12 23.32
N GLY A 630 4.60 24.11 23.87
CA GLY A 630 4.00 22.89 24.41
C GLY A 630 3.70 21.79 23.37
N TYR A 631 4.14 21.98 22.12
CA TYR A 631 3.98 21.03 21.02
C TYR A 631 5.29 20.88 20.25
N SER A 632 5.58 19.68 19.75
CA SER A 632 6.79 19.41 18.97
C SER A 632 6.62 19.73 17.47
N GLU A 633 5.41 19.54 16.93
CA GLU A 633 5.17 19.68 15.50
C GLU A 633 3.74 20.13 15.18
N GLN A 634 3.56 20.70 14.00
CA GLN A 634 2.27 21.13 13.47
C GLN A 634 2.25 20.99 11.95
N LEU A 635 1.12 20.53 11.39
CA LEU A 635 0.89 20.52 9.96
C LEU A 635 0.63 21.93 9.44
N ILE A 636 1.43 22.38 8.48
CA ILE A 636 1.33 23.71 7.87
C ILE A 636 1.45 23.63 6.35
N ASN A 637 1.07 24.69 5.66
CA ASN A 637 1.32 24.85 4.22
C ASN A 637 2.74 25.39 4.01
N SER A 638 3.74 24.50 3.86
CA SER A 638 5.16 24.81 3.93
C SER A 638 5.90 24.90 2.60
N ALA A 639 5.43 24.18 1.56
CA ALA A 639 6.24 23.98 0.37
C ALA A 639 5.54 24.30 -0.95
N ASP A 640 6.37 24.62 -1.96
CA ASP A 640 5.96 24.73 -3.36
C ASP A 640 6.82 23.78 -4.22
N MET A 641 6.22 23.18 -5.26
CA MET A 641 6.87 22.19 -6.13
C MET A 641 6.50 22.42 -7.60
N ASN A 642 7.46 22.27 -8.49
CA ASN A 642 7.21 22.13 -9.93
C ASN A 642 7.27 20.67 -10.35
N ASN A 643 6.37 20.29 -11.25
CA ASN A 643 6.36 18.99 -11.90
C ASN A 643 6.14 19.18 -13.39
N SER A 644 7.11 18.78 -14.23
CA SER A 644 7.07 19.01 -15.68
C SER A 644 7.44 17.73 -16.41
N GLY A 645 6.82 17.53 -17.58
CA GLY A 645 7.14 16.34 -18.35
C GLY A 645 6.59 16.37 -19.77
N VAL A 646 6.93 15.29 -20.48
CA VAL A 646 6.47 15.01 -21.84
C VAL A 646 5.88 13.61 -21.86
N GLU A 647 4.72 13.46 -22.45
CA GLU A 647 4.08 12.17 -22.69
C GLU A 647 3.89 11.96 -24.19
N VAL A 648 4.16 10.74 -24.64
CA VAL A 648 3.87 10.29 -26.00
C VAL A 648 3.01 9.04 -25.91
N GLN A 649 1.89 9.06 -26.60
CA GLN A 649 1.07 7.88 -26.85
C GLN A 649 1.05 7.60 -28.35
N LEU A 650 1.36 6.39 -28.77
CA LEU A 650 1.33 5.93 -30.14
C LEU A 650 0.51 4.65 -30.23
N ASP A 651 -0.45 4.64 -31.13
CA ASP A 651 -1.24 3.46 -31.50
C ASP A 651 -1.13 3.27 -33.02
N ALA A 652 -0.65 2.12 -33.48
CA ALA A 652 -0.37 1.85 -34.88
C ALA A 652 -0.87 0.47 -35.31
N ASP A 653 -1.67 0.43 -36.39
CA ASP A 653 -1.95 -0.78 -37.16
C ASP A 653 -0.84 -1.00 -38.19
N LEU A 654 0.21 -1.73 -37.85
CA LEU A 654 1.36 -1.97 -38.72
C LEU A 654 0.96 -2.83 -39.95
N ILE A 655 0.15 -3.85 -39.69
CA ILE A 655 -0.44 -4.69 -40.73
C ILE A 655 -1.94 -4.78 -40.47
N ARG A 656 -2.73 -4.51 -41.51
CA ARG A 656 -4.19 -4.64 -41.48
C ARG A 656 -4.68 -5.27 -42.76
N THR A 657 -4.98 -6.57 -42.68
CA THR A 657 -5.60 -7.35 -43.73
C THR A 657 -6.95 -7.91 -43.26
N ARG A 658 -7.67 -8.60 -44.14
CA ARG A 658 -8.96 -9.23 -43.77
C ARG A 658 -8.81 -10.24 -42.64
N ASP A 659 -7.75 -11.08 -42.70
CA ASP A 659 -7.59 -12.21 -41.81
C ASP A 659 -6.52 -11.98 -40.75
N PHE A 660 -5.60 -11.02 -40.95
CA PHE A 660 -4.49 -10.75 -40.02
C PHE A 660 -4.36 -9.26 -39.75
N THR A 661 -4.24 -8.94 -38.46
CA THR A 661 -3.93 -7.59 -37.97
C THR A 661 -2.75 -7.68 -37.02
N TRP A 662 -1.80 -6.75 -37.16
CA TRP A 662 -0.73 -6.51 -36.17
C TRP A 662 -0.82 -5.06 -35.73
N ASN A 663 -1.11 -4.88 -34.46
CA ASN A 663 -1.13 -3.55 -33.82
C ASN A 663 -0.03 -3.42 -32.80
N VAL A 664 0.46 -2.18 -32.64
CA VAL A 664 1.46 -1.80 -31.63
C VAL A 664 0.97 -0.55 -30.92
N GLY A 665 0.95 -0.61 -29.60
CA GLY A 665 0.71 0.54 -28.72
C GLY A 665 1.98 0.86 -27.95
N TRP A 666 2.38 2.13 -27.91
CA TRP A 666 3.52 2.58 -27.13
C TRP A 666 3.15 3.83 -26.33
N VAL A 667 3.43 3.76 -25.04
CA VAL A 667 3.28 4.89 -24.13
C VAL A 667 4.66 5.19 -23.55
N PHE A 668 5.05 6.44 -23.63
CA PHE A 668 6.28 6.96 -23.05
C PHE A 668 5.97 8.21 -22.21
N GLY A 669 6.54 8.28 -21.04
CA GLY A 669 6.48 9.44 -20.15
C GLY A 669 7.89 9.81 -19.67
N TYR A 670 8.21 11.10 -19.77
CA TYR A 670 9.30 11.73 -19.03
C TYR A 670 8.71 12.65 -17.99
N ASN A 671 9.16 12.53 -16.76
CA ASN A 671 8.70 13.35 -15.63
C ASN A 671 9.87 13.83 -14.77
N GLU A 672 9.87 15.10 -14.43
CA GLU A 672 10.80 15.69 -13.47
C GLU A 672 10.05 16.54 -12.47
N ASN A 673 10.24 16.27 -11.18
CA ASN A 673 9.74 17.12 -10.11
C ASN A 673 10.87 17.83 -9.38
N LYS A 674 10.58 19.03 -8.84
CA LYS A 674 11.55 19.84 -8.12
C LYS A 674 10.87 20.71 -7.08
N ILE A 675 11.35 20.62 -5.85
CA ILE A 675 10.93 21.52 -4.75
C ILE A 675 11.51 22.91 -5.01
N ILE A 676 10.65 23.93 -4.99
CA ILE A 676 11.03 25.31 -5.26
C ILE A 676 11.20 26.11 -3.97
N ARG A 677 10.40 25.79 -2.96
CA ARG A 677 10.41 26.46 -1.66
C ARG A 677 10.01 25.48 -0.59
N ASN A 678 10.69 25.56 0.56
CA ASN A 678 10.26 24.92 1.79
C ASN A 678 10.51 25.88 2.97
N SER A 679 9.49 26.15 3.77
CA SER A 679 9.55 27.02 4.94
C SER A 679 9.47 26.27 6.28
N ALA A 680 9.37 24.93 6.24
CA ALA A 680 9.40 24.11 7.44
C ALA A 680 10.82 24.02 8.00
N HIS A 681 10.95 24.13 9.31
CA HIS A 681 12.23 23.88 10.01
C HIS A 681 12.38 22.38 10.28
N ASP A 682 13.61 21.87 10.18
CA ASP A 682 13.99 20.49 10.44
C ASP A 682 15.03 20.46 11.56
N SER A 683 14.72 19.78 12.68
CA SER A 683 15.59 19.71 13.86
C SER A 683 16.71 18.68 13.72
N SER A 684 16.57 17.70 12.83
CA SER A 684 17.53 16.63 12.59
C SER A 684 17.78 16.44 11.09
N PRO A 685 18.29 17.50 10.40
CA PRO A 685 18.26 17.55 8.94
C PRO A 685 19.13 16.49 8.27
N VAL A 686 20.17 15.98 8.92
CA VAL A 686 21.04 14.91 8.38
C VAL A 686 20.29 13.59 8.35
N LEU A 687 19.84 13.10 9.52
CA LEU A 687 19.11 11.84 9.64
C LEU A 687 17.80 11.84 8.84
N ASN A 688 17.02 12.91 8.96
CA ASN A 688 15.74 13.03 8.27
C ASN A 688 15.89 13.02 6.75
N ARG A 689 17.01 13.54 6.21
CA ARG A 689 17.27 13.45 4.76
C ARG A 689 17.61 12.04 4.32
N VAL A 690 18.54 11.35 5.00
CA VAL A 690 18.93 10.00 4.59
C VAL A 690 17.83 8.97 4.80
N HIS A 691 16.99 9.14 5.82
CA HIS A 691 15.81 8.31 6.08
C HIS A 691 14.60 8.68 5.19
N GLY A 692 14.67 9.76 4.39
CA GLY A 692 13.60 10.21 3.52
C GLY A 692 12.37 10.75 4.26
N THR A 693 12.49 11.14 5.53
CA THR A 693 11.43 11.80 6.30
C THR A 693 11.33 13.27 5.91
N THR A 694 12.47 13.97 5.71
CA THR A 694 12.49 15.30 5.08
C THR A 694 12.32 15.18 3.58
N ARG A 695 11.10 15.38 3.09
CA ARG A 695 10.75 15.23 1.67
C ARG A 695 10.87 16.51 0.85
N PHE A 696 10.93 17.67 1.50
CA PHE A 696 10.94 18.98 0.82
C PHE A 696 12.32 19.63 0.91
N VAL A 697 13.27 19.16 0.08
CA VAL A 697 14.60 19.77 -0.06
C VAL A 697 14.61 20.66 -1.28
N GLU A 698 14.84 21.99 -1.09
CA GLU A 698 14.84 22.96 -2.20
C GLU A 698 15.86 22.61 -3.27
N GLY A 699 15.44 22.68 -4.51
CA GLY A 699 16.26 22.37 -5.68
C GLY A 699 16.30 20.90 -6.11
N TYR A 700 15.73 19.99 -5.31
CA TYR A 700 15.77 18.54 -5.56
C TYR A 700 14.39 17.94 -5.72
N SER A 701 14.34 16.68 -6.14
CA SER A 701 13.10 15.90 -6.22
C SER A 701 12.56 15.64 -4.81
N ARG A 702 11.24 15.67 -4.66
CA ARG A 702 10.54 15.22 -3.45
C ARG A 702 10.85 13.75 -3.13
N GLU A 703 11.01 12.94 -4.15
CA GLU A 703 11.33 11.50 -4.08
C GLU A 703 12.85 11.27 -4.14
N GLY A 704 13.65 12.22 -3.64
CA GLY A 704 15.10 12.14 -3.61
C GLY A 704 15.63 11.17 -2.56
N ILE A 705 16.67 10.43 -2.91
CA ILE A 705 17.46 9.62 -1.98
C ILE A 705 18.75 10.35 -1.68
N TRP A 706 19.03 10.55 -0.39
CA TRP A 706 20.25 11.14 0.12
C TRP A 706 21.08 10.08 0.82
N SER A 707 22.38 10.16 0.72
CA SER A 707 23.29 9.17 1.28
C SER A 707 24.50 9.83 1.91
N TYR A 708 25.10 9.16 2.88
CA TYR A 708 26.45 9.45 3.33
C TYR A 708 27.44 9.07 2.23
N ARG A 709 28.47 9.90 2.01
CA ARG A 709 29.50 9.62 0.99
C ARG A 709 30.39 8.50 1.46
N TRP A 710 30.22 7.31 0.89
CA TRP A 710 30.96 6.11 1.29
C TRP A 710 32.48 6.29 1.16
N ALA A 711 33.26 6.00 2.22
CA ALA A 711 34.71 6.11 2.25
C ALA A 711 35.43 4.77 2.51
N GLY A 712 34.71 3.64 2.44
CA GLY A 712 35.22 2.30 2.72
C GLY A 712 35.10 1.92 4.19
N LEU A 713 35.71 0.79 4.54
CA LEU A 713 35.92 0.38 5.92
C LEU A 713 37.31 0.83 6.38
N ASN A 714 37.51 1.05 7.68
CA ASN A 714 38.83 1.23 8.26
C ASN A 714 39.51 -0.11 8.59
N GLU A 715 40.73 -0.07 9.14
CA GLU A 715 41.50 -1.27 9.53
C GLU A 715 40.83 -2.11 10.65
N MET A 716 39.79 -1.59 11.31
CA MET A 716 38.96 -2.30 12.29
C MET A 716 37.65 -2.78 11.74
N GLY A 717 37.39 -2.62 10.42
CA GLY A 717 36.14 -3.00 9.78
C GLY A 717 34.98 -2.05 10.02
N LEU A 718 35.22 -0.85 10.58
CA LEU A 718 34.18 0.14 10.81
C LEU A 718 33.90 0.95 9.53
N PRO A 719 32.64 1.22 9.19
CA PRO A 719 32.28 2.04 8.03
C PRO A 719 32.71 3.49 8.20
N GLN A 720 33.14 4.11 7.10
CA GLN A 720 33.57 5.49 7.05
C GLN A 720 32.77 6.27 6.01
N ALA A 721 32.56 7.56 6.31
CA ALA A 721 31.97 8.51 5.37
C ALA A 721 32.92 9.70 5.15
N TYR A 722 32.90 10.27 3.93
CA TYR A 722 33.62 11.51 3.64
C TYR A 722 32.80 12.75 4.03
N LYS A 723 33.46 13.69 4.72
CA LYS A 723 33.02 15.08 4.77
C LYS A 723 33.23 15.79 3.42
N ALA A 724 32.63 16.96 3.26
CA ALA A 724 32.79 17.78 2.07
C ALA A 724 34.25 18.22 1.83
N ASP A 725 35.04 18.34 2.89
CA ASP A 725 36.48 18.66 2.82
C ASP A 725 37.38 17.45 2.56
N GLY A 726 36.81 16.24 2.42
CA GLY A 726 37.55 15.00 2.20
C GLY A 726 38.02 14.28 3.46
N THR A 727 37.72 14.79 4.65
CA THR A 727 38.00 14.13 5.94
C THR A 727 37.11 12.91 6.08
N LYS A 728 37.64 11.81 6.62
CA LYS A 728 36.90 10.61 6.92
C LYS A 728 36.42 10.58 8.38
N VAL A 729 35.18 10.20 8.60
CA VAL A 729 34.57 10.04 9.91
C VAL A 729 33.89 8.65 10.02
N THR A 730 33.73 8.14 11.24
CA THR A 730 33.11 6.85 11.55
C THR A 730 31.75 6.97 12.22
N THR A 731 31.27 8.20 12.47
CA THR A 731 29.95 8.48 13.04
C THR A 731 29.22 9.54 12.22
N TYR A 732 27.88 9.40 12.12
CA TYR A 732 27.04 10.39 11.42
C TYR A 732 26.90 11.72 12.20
N GLU A 733 27.12 11.71 13.51
CA GLU A 733 27.02 12.90 14.37
C GLU A 733 28.02 13.99 13.98
N ASP A 734 29.14 13.59 13.38
CA ASP A 734 30.16 14.49 12.86
C ASP A 734 29.84 15.11 11.50
N LEU A 735 28.75 14.67 10.86
CA LEU A 735 28.34 15.06 9.51
C LEU A 735 27.31 16.19 9.54
N THR A 736 27.38 17.02 8.53
CA THR A 736 26.43 18.11 8.25
C THR A 736 25.66 17.81 6.97
N VAL A 737 24.68 18.63 6.67
CA VAL A 737 23.85 18.47 5.45
C VAL A 737 24.68 18.60 4.17
N GLU A 738 25.75 19.40 4.20
CA GLU A 738 26.68 19.66 3.10
C GLU A 738 27.56 18.44 2.79
N ASP A 739 27.72 17.55 3.78
CA ASP A 739 28.48 16.31 3.64
C ASP A 739 27.67 15.20 2.94
N LEU A 740 26.35 15.37 2.81
CA LEU A 740 25.49 14.40 2.16
C LEU A 740 25.64 14.43 0.62
N GLU A 741 25.34 13.29 -0.01
CA GLU A 741 25.28 13.10 -1.45
C GLU A 741 23.83 12.86 -1.90
N TYR A 742 23.40 13.60 -2.95
CA TYR A 742 22.16 13.30 -3.63
C TYR A 742 22.37 12.11 -4.57
N SER A 743 21.89 10.93 -4.19
CA SER A 743 22.12 9.68 -4.93
C SER A 743 21.17 9.50 -6.12
N GLY A 744 20.10 10.28 -6.19
CA GLY A 744 19.12 10.23 -7.26
C GLY A 744 17.69 10.28 -6.75
N THR A 745 16.74 9.94 -7.60
CA THR A 745 15.30 9.81 -7.26
C THR A 745 14.88 8.36 -7.34
N TYR A 746 14.02 7.93 -6.41
CA TYR A 746 13.42 6.58 -6.51
C TYR A 746 12.20 6.54 -7.44
N GLN A 747 11.67 7.68 -7.85
CA GLN A 747 10.64 7.74 -8.89
C GLN A 747 11.29 7.70 -10.27
N PRO A 748 10.85 6.80 -11.18
CA PRO A 748 11.39 6.75 -12.53
C PRO A 748 11.23 8.07 -13.27
N LYS A 749 12.32 8.57 -13.90
CA LYS A 749 12.25 9.73 -14.78
C LYS A 749 11.61 9.39 -16.13
N TYR A 750 11.83 8.17 -16.59
CA TYR A 750 11.26 7.65 -17.83
C TYR A 750 10.44 6.42 -17.50
N SER A 751 9.17 6.42 -17.86
CA SER A 751 8.28 5.28 -17.63
C SER A 751 7.36 5.08 -18.82
N GLY A 752 6.88 3.86 -18.99
CA GLY A 752 5.94 3.61 -20.06
C GLY A 752 5.65 2.14 -20.28
N SER A 753 4.99 1.89 -21.41
CA SER A 753 4.63 0.54 -21.83
C SER A 753 4.73 0.37 -23.32
N LEU A 754 5.01 -0.86 -23.73
CA LEU A 754 4.93 -1.33 -25.11
C LEU A 754 3.96 -2.51 -25.16
N SER A 755 2.88 -2.35 -25.89
CA SER A 755 1.95 -3.43 -26.18
C SER A 755 2.06 -3.84 -27.65
N THR A 756 1.98 -5.15 -27.93
CA THR A 756 1.89 -5.66 -29.29
C THR A 756 0.84 -6.73 -29.38
N GLY A 757 -0.07 -6.59 -30.32
CA GLY A 757 -1.21 -7.47 -30.53
C GLY A 757 -1.23 -8.06 -31.93
N PHE A 758 -1.48 -9.36 -32.01
CA PHE A 758 -1.62 -10.13 -33.24
C PHE A 758 -3.02 -10.73 -33.28
N ARG A 759 -3.77 -10.45 -34.33
CA ARG A 759 -5.06 -11.12 -34.55
C ARG A 759 -5.00 -11.88 -35.85
N TYR A 760 -5.21 -13.18 -35.80
CA TYR A 760 -5.39 -14.03 -36.97
C TYR A 760 -6.77 -14.68 -36.94
N LYS A 761 -7.66 -14.22 -37.79
CA LYS A 761 -9.09 -14.64 -37.81
C LYS A 761 -9.73 -14.45 -36.41
N ASN A 762 -9.98 -15.56 -35.74
CA ASN A 762 -10.67 -15.64 -34.45
C ASN A 762 -9.72 -15.69 -33.24
N LEU A 763 -8.40 -15.84 -33.48
CA LEU A 763 -7.39 -15.89 -32.43
C LEU A 763 -6.73 -14.52 -32.30
N GLN A 764 -6.61 -14.04 -31.06
CA GLN A 764 -5.89 -12.83 -30.71
C GLN A 764 -4.84 -13.16 -29.65
N ALA A 765 -3.64 -12.63 -29.83
CA ALA A 765 -2.55 -12.70 -28.84
C ALA A 765 -2.04 -11.28 -28.57
N ASN A 766 -1.97 -10.89 -27.29
CA ASN A 766 -1.45 -9.60 -26.86
C ASN A 766 -0.29 -9.81 -25.88
N PHE A 767 0.72 -8.95 -25.96
CA PHE A 767 1.85 -8.91 -25.05
C PHE A 767 1.98 -7.49 -24.52
N LEU A 768 2.15 -7.34 -23.21
CA LEU A 768 2.33 -6.05 -22.56
C LEU A 768 3.67 -6.04 -21.82
N PHE A 769 4.53 -5.13 -22.20
CA PHE A 769 5.78 -4.80 -21.51
C PHE A 769 5.61 -3.46 -20.79
N THR A 770 6.13 -3.35 -19.57
CA THR A 770 6.33 -2.08 -18.89
C THR A 770 7.80 -1.83 -18.67
N TYR A 771 8.19 -0.57 -18.63
CA TYR A 771 9.58 -0.18 -18.37
C TYR A 771 9.66 1.06 -17.52
N ASN A 772 10.68 1.09 -16.65
CA ASN A 772 11.02 2.20 -15.78
C ASN A 772 12.52 2.43 -15.83
N PHE A 773 12.96 3.69 -16.09
CA PHE A 773 14.36 4.04 -16.19
C PHE A 773 14.67 5.36 -15.49
N GLY A 774 15.96 5.55 -15.16
CA GLY A 774 16.47 6.79 -14.62
C GLY A 774 16.12 7.00 -13.14
N HIS A 775 15.99 5.92 -12.37
CA HIS A 775 15.76 5.96 -10.94
C HIS A 775 16.72 5.05 -10.19
N VAL A 776 16.79 5.22 -8.88
CA VAL A 776 17.64 4.44 -7.99
C VAL A 776 16.85 3.97 -6.78
N PHE A 777 17.34 2.93 -6.13
CA PHE A 777 16.81 2.44 -4.86
C PHE A 777 17.97 2.02 -3.96
N ARG A 778 17.72 1.96 -2.67
CA ARG A 778 18.66 1.47 -1.67
C ARG A 778 18.49 -0.03 -1.49
N VAL A 779 19.56 -0.74 -1.13
CA VAL A 779 19.51 -2.14 -0.69
C VAL A 779 19.90 -2.23 0.77
N GLU A 780 19.36 -3.18 1.46
CA GLU A 780 19.62 -3.44 2.87
C GLU A 780 21.06 -3.91 3.10
N TYR A 781 21.70 -3.33 4.11
CA TYR A 781 22.94 -3.86 4.69
C TYR A 781 22.61 -4.77 5.88
N PRO A 782 23.44 -5.80 6.15
CA PRO A 782 23.26 -6.62 7.35
C PRO A 782 23.32 -5.76 8.60
N ASP A 783 22.38 -5.95 9.51
CA ASP A 783 22.48 -5.37 10.84
C ASP A 783 23.58 -6.13 11.62
N MET A 784 24.59 -5.36 12.05
CA MET A 784 25.77 -5.88 12.76
C MET A 784 25.56 -5.87 14.28
N ASN A 785 24.36 -6.23 14.75
CA ASN A 785 24.04 -6.28 16.18
C ASN A 785 24.83 -7.41 16.90
N PRO A 786 25.78 -7.07 17.76
CA PRO A 786 26.65 -8.08 18.41
C PRO A 786 25.95 -8.88 19.51
N PHE A 787 24.72 -8.50 19.91
CA PHE A 787 23.95 -9.20 20.93
C PHE A 787 23.12 -10.38 20.39
N GLY A 788 23.27 -10.71 19.14
CA GLY A 788 22.63 -11.83 18.50
C GLY A 788 22.00 -11.51 17.15
N SER A 789 21.76 -12.57 16.38
CA SER A 789 21.16 -12.46 15.07
C SER A 789 19.64 -12.23 15.14
N SER A 790 19.11 -11.71 14.04
CA SER A 790 17.68 -11.60 13.77
C SER A 790 17.29 -12.60 12.68
N PRO A 791 16.06 -13.14 12.67
CA PRO A 791 15.54 -13.93 11.54
C PRO A 791 15.57 -13.17 10.21
N ALA A 792 15.53 -11.82 10.27
CA ALA A 792 15.57 -10.94 9.12
C ALA A 792 16.99 -10.58 8.66
N LEU A 793 18.03 -11.17 9.24
CA LEU A 793 19.43 -10.87 8.88
C LEU A 793 19.68 -11.10 7.37
N ASN A 794 20.29 -10.11 6.72
CA ASN A 794 20.59 -10.17 5.29
C ASN A 794 21.71 -11.18 4.99
N GLU A 795 21.61 -11.92 3.85
CA GLU A 795 22.57 -12.94 3.44
C GLU A 795 24.00 -12.42 3.26
N ARG A 796 24.19 -11.12 2.98
CA ARG A 796 25.51 -10.47 2.86
C ARG A 796 26.31 -10.48 4.17
N ILE A 797 25.73 -10.90 5.31
CA ILE A 797 26.46 -11.13 6.55
C ILE A 797 27.62 -12.11 6.38
N ALA A 798 27.55 -13.00 5.40
CA ALA A 798 28.64 -13.92 5.06
C ALA A 798 29.93 -13.19 4.62
N ASP A 799 29.77 -12.02 4.00
CA ASP A 799 30.86 -11.23 3.43
C ASP A 799 31.46 -10.24 4.43
N ARG A 800 31.04 -10.27 5.70
CA ARG A 800 31.49 -9.30 6.71
C ARG A 800 33.00 -9.30 6.89
N TRP A 801 33.56 -8.17 7.22
CA TRP A 801 34.95 -7.99 7.59
C TRP A 801 35.28 -8.83 8.85
N ARG A 802 36.40 -9.55 8.88
CA ARG A 802 36.80 -10.42 9.99
C ARG A 802 38.21 -10.15 10.52
N GLN A 803 39.10 -9.59 9.70
CA GLN A 803 40.50 -9.35 10.08
C GLN A 803 41.10 -8.19 9.25
N PRO A 804 42.13 -7.51 9.76
CA PRO A 804 42.83 -6.45 9.02
C PRO A 804 43.27 -6.93 7.63
N GLY A 805 43.00 -6.10 6.62
CA GLY A 805 43.19 -6.42 5.20
C GLY A 805 41.92 -6.87 4.47
N ASP A 806 40.82 -7.17 5.19
CA ASP A 806 39.55 -7.49 4.57
C ASP A 806 38.80 -6.24 4.10
N GLU A 807 39.12 -5.06 4.63
CA GLU A 807 38.59 -3.76 4.17
C GLU A 807 38.85 -3.48 2.69
N ALA A 808 39.84 -4.17 2.09
CA ALA A 808 40.12 -4.13 0.66
C ALA A 808 39.24 -5.09 -0.18
N LYS A 809 38.54 -6.03 0.45
CA LYS A 809 37.81 -7.12 -0.19
C LYS A 809 36.30 -7.05 0.00
N THR A 810 35.87 -6.48 1.12
CA THR A 810 34.45 -6.35 1.47
C THR A 810 34.06 -4.93 1.84
N ASP A 811 32.78 -4.63 1.64
CA ASP A 811 32.13 -3.39 2.09
C ASP A 811 31.16 -3.63 3.26
N VAL A 812 31.04 -4.88 3.72
CA VAL A 812 30.19 -5.24 4.86
C VAL A 812 31.00 -5.06 6.15
N PRO A 813 30.52 -4.29 7.13
CA PRO A 813 31.24 -4.01 8.37
C PRO A 813 31.58 -5.24 9.19
N ALA A 814 32.50 -5.07 10.15
CA ALA A 814 32.81 -6.09 11.16
C ALA A 814 31.72 -6.17 12.23
N ILE A 815 31.58 -7.33 12.88
CA ILE A 815 31.14 -7.34 14.27
C ILE A 815 32.26 -6.70 15.06
N CYS A 816 31.97 -5.66 15.84
CA CYS A 816 33.01 -4.93 16.54
C CYS A 816 33.71 -5.82 17.57
N SER A 817 35.00 -6.04 17.42
CA SER A 817 35.82 -6.89 18.31
C SER A 817 36.29 -6.17 19.57
N ASP A 818 36.09 -4.87 19.67
CA ASP A 818 36.49 -4.04 20.80
C ASP A 818 35.25 -3.44 21.46
N MET A 819 34.99 -3.87 22.69
CA MET A 819 33.81 -3.47 23.44
C MET A 819 33.70 -1.98 23.66
N MET A 820 34.79 -1.31 23.95
CA MET A 820 34.77 0.15 24.17
C MET A 820 34.49 0.88 22.86
N ASN A 821 35.02 0.42 21.74
CA ASN A 821 34.70 0.95 20.42
C ASN A 821 33.26 0.61 20.02
N TYR A 822 32.74 -0.55 20.41
CA TYR A 822 31.33 -0.86 20.22
C TYR A 822 30.41 0.13 20.94
N LEU A 823 30.59 0.30 22.25
CA LEU A 823 29.76 1.22 23.03
C LEU A 823 29.87 2.67 22.56
N MET A 824 31.05 3.11 22.12
CA MET A 824 31.30 4.46 21.67
C MET A 824 30.89 4.69 20.18
N THR A 825 30.98 3.69 19.33
CA THR A 825 30.87 3.86 17.87
C THR A 825 29.59 3.24 17.30
N TYR A 826 29.19 2.06 17.78
CA TYR A 826 27.97 1.42 17.30
C TYR A 826 26.70 2.02 17.92
N GLN A 827 26.73 2.37 19.17
CA GLN A 827 25.62 3.16 19.75
C GLN A 827 25.50 4.54 19.10
N THR A 828 26.57 5.06 18.50
CA THR A 828 26.61 6.34 17.77
C THR A 828 26.44 6.22 16.25
N GLY A 829 26.03 5.07 15.73
CA GLY A 829 25.47 4.95 14.38
C GLY A 829 26.39 4.42 13.27
N ALA A 830 27.34 3.50 13.56
CA ALA A 830 28.13 2.86 12.50
C ALA A 830 27.26 2.04 11.54
N SER A 831 26.26 1.29 12.06
CA SER A 831 25.27 0.59 11.22
C SER A 831 24.48 1.58 10.35
N GLU A 832 24.19 2.77 10.87
CA GLU A 832 23.54 3.87 10.18
C GLU A 832 24.37 4.35 8.97
N LEU A 833 25.69 4.56 9.16
CA LEU A 833 26.59 4.95 8.07
C LEU A 833 26.64 3.92 6.96
N ALA A 834 26.69 2.63 7.26
CA ALA A 834 26.72 1.57 6.27
C ALA A 834 25.40 1.51 5.49
N GLN A 835 24.26 1.41 6.20
CA GLN A 835 22.92 1.28 5.61
C GLN A 835 22.57 2.45 4.70
N TYR A 836 22.86 3.68 5.14
CA TYR A 836 22.46 4.88 4.38
C TYR A 836 23.60 5.51 3.58
N SER A 837 24.70 4.76 3.32
CA SER A 837 25.77 5.19 2.45
C SER A 837 25.42 5.14 0.96
N SER A 838 26.19 5.84 0.13
CA SER A 838 26.05 5.78 -1.33
C SER A 838 26.40 4.41 -1.92
N ASN A 839 27.10 3.55 -1.17
CA ASN A 839 27.41 2.19 -1.56
C ASN A 839 26.21 1.25 -1.54
N SER A 840 25.16 1.58 -0.79
CA SER A 840 23.89 0.82 -0.75
C SER A 840 22.97 1.13 -1.95
N ILE A 841 23.33 2.08 -2.81
CA ILE A 841 22.47 2.52 -3.92
C ILE A 841 22.63 1.63 -5.14
N ARG A 842 21.50 1.27 -5.75
CA ARG A 842 21.42 0.47 -6.99
C ARG A 842 20.59 1.18 -8.04
N LYS A 843 20.86 0.88 -9.32
CA LYS A 843 20.04 1.34 -10.45
C LYS A 843 18.72 0.60 -10.46
N GLY A 844 17.63 1.34 -10.56
CA GLY A 844 16.27 0.81 -10.62
C GLY A 844 15.76 0.56 -12.06
N ASP A 845 16.59 0.75 -13.08
CA ASP A 845 16.19 0.56 -14.47
C ASP A 845 15.71 -0.87 -14.70
N MET A 846 14.49 -1.02 -15.27
CA MET A 846 13.90 -2.34 -15.49
C MET A 846 12.97 -2.40 -16.69
N ILE A 847 12.76 -3.61 -17.22
CA ILE A 847 11.72 -3.97 -18.20
C ILE A 847 11.04 -5.24 -17.71
N ARG A 848 9.70 -5.24 -17.66
CA ARG A 848 8.91 -6.39 -17.24
C ARG A 848 7.88 -6.79 -18.28
N LEU A 849 7.83 -8.08 -18.63
CA LEU A 849 6.71 -8.66 -19.37
C LEU A 849 5.55 -8.91 -18.39
N ARG A 850 4.63 -7.96 -18.35
CA ARG A 850 3.49 -7.94 -17.42
C ARG A 850 2.42 -8.94 -17.77
N GLU A 851 2.15 -9.08 -19.08
CA GLU A 851 0.99 -9.85 -19.52
C GLU A 851 1.24 -10.53 -20.88
N ILE A 852 0.80 -11.77 -20.97
CA ILE A 852 0.56 -12.49 -22.22
C ILE A 852 -0.92 -12.88 -22.21
N LEU A 853 -1.70 -12.32 -23.13
CA LEU A 853 -3.15 -12.59 -23.25
C LEU A 853 -3.45 -13.30 -24.56
N LEU A 854 -4.10 -14.44 -24.49
CA LEU A 854 -4.65 -15.18 -25.63
C LEU A 854 -6.16 -15.17 -25.55
N ASN A 855 -6.83 -14.79 -26.63
CA ASN A 855 -8.29 -14.84 -26.75
C ASN A 855 -8.72 -15.55 -28.03
N TYR A 856 -9.63 -16.49 -27.92
CA TYR A 856 -10.18 -17.23 -29.04
C TYR A 856 -11.70 -17.14 -29.07
N ASP A 857 -12.24 -16.46 -30.08
CA ASP A 857 -13.68 -16.45 -30.36
C ASP A 857 -14.07 -17.65 -31.22
N LEU A 858 -14.95 -18.51 -30.73
CA LEU A 858 -15.41 -19.64 -31.52
C LEU A 858 -16.12 -19.16 -32.80
N PRO A 859 -15.83 -19.76 -33.96
CA PRO A 859 -16.51 -19.44 -35.20
C PRO A 859 -18.02 -19.62 -35.11
N LYS A 860 -18.79 -18.63 -35.54
CA LYS A 860 -20.27 -18.67 -35.50
C LYS A 860 -20.89 -19.92 -36.15
N LYS A 861 -20.21 -20.48 -37.14
CA LYS A 861 -20.64 -21.72 -37.82
C LYS A 861 -20.72 -22.94 -36.87
N TRP A 862 -19.89 -22.99 -35.82
CA TRP A 862 -19.90 -24.08 -34.84
C TRP A 862 -21.01 -23.89 -33.80
N LEU A 863 -21.49 -22.67 -33.61
CA LEU A 863 -22.57 -22.33 -32.68
C LEU A 863 -23.97 -22.33 -33.30
N ARG A 864 -24.08 -22.57 -34.60
CA ARG A 864 -25.33 -22.39 -35.38
C ARG A 864 -26.54 -23.21 -34.84
N ASN A 865 -26.27 -24.34 -34.22
CA ASN A 865 -27.30 -25.24 -33.70
C ASN A 865 -27.44 -25.15 -32.16
N SER A 866 -26.86 -24.14 -31.54
CA SER A 866 -26.92 -23.89 -30.10
C SER A 866 -27.63 -22.58 -29.81
N PRO A 867 -28.14 -22.36 -28.60
CA PRO A 867 -28.69 -21.06 -28.18
C PRO A 867 -27.60 -20.01 -27.98
N VAL A 868 -26.33 -20.41 -28.01
CA VAL A 868 -25.18 -19.54 -27.80
C VAL A 868 -24.84 -18.76 -29.07
N LYS A 869 -24.89 -17.42 -29.00
CA LYS A 869 -24.54 -16.51 -30.10
C LYS A 869 -23.04 -16.26 -30.21
N ARG A 870 -22.33 -16.23 -29.05
CA ARG A 870 -20.89 -16.05 -28.95
C ARG A 870 -20.32 -16.88 -27.80
N LEU A 871 -19.19 -17.53 -28.06
CA LEU A 871 -18.35 -18.16 -27.05
C LEU A 871 -16.90 -17.69 -27.25
N SER A 872 -16.35 -17.08 -26.23
CA SER A 872 -14.96 -16.62 -26.16
C SER A 872 -14.23 -17.38 -25.06
N ILE A 873 -13.00 -17.81 -25.33
CA ILE A 873 -12.11 -18.44 -24.36
C ILE A 873 -10.89 -17.54 -24.23
N THR A 874 -10.52 -17.23 -22.99
CA THR A 874 -9.36 -16.37 -22.67
C THR A 874 -8.36 -17.15 -21.82
N ALA A 875 -7.08 -16.98 -22.10
CA ALA A 875 -5.97 -17.45 -21.27
C ALA A 875 -4.97 -16.31 -21.11
N GLN A 876 -4.53 -16.08 -19.88
CA GLN A 876 -3.65 -14.96 -19.54
C GLN A 876 -2.57 -15.43 -18.58
N LEU A 877 -1.35 -14.98 -18.81
CA LEU A 877 -0.20 -15.11 -17.90
C LEU A 877 0.26 -13.71 -17.46
N ASN A 878 0.48 -13.55 -16.17
CA ASN A 878 0.98 -12.30 -15.59
C ASN A 878 2.36 -12.48 -14.96
N ASN A 879 3.16 -11.39 -14.92
CA ASN A 879 4.49 -11.32 -14.30
C ASN A 879 5.48 -12.37 -14.83
N VAL A 880 5.57 -12.51 -16.15
CA VAL A 880 6.25 -13.65 -16.82
C VAL A 880 7.76 -13.50 -16.80
N TRP A 881 8.28 -12.27 -16.91
CA TRP A 881 9.71 -12.04 -17.05
C TRP A 881 10.09 -10.62 -16.62
N LEU A 882 11.30 -10.52 -16.02
CA LEU A 882 11.91 -9.28 -15.57
C LEU A 882 13.35 -9.19 -16.05
N TRP A 883 13.75 -8.00 -16.53
CA TRP A 883 15.13 -7.58 -16.71
C TRP A 883 15.40 -6.36 -15.85
N THR A 884 16.56 -6.33 -15.16
CA THR A 884 17.02 -5.20 -14.34
C THR A 884 18.44 -4.80 -14.72
N ALA A 885 18.80 -3.53 -14.49
CA ALA A 885 20.13 -3.00 -14.73
C ALA A 885 21.10 -3.16 -13.54
N ASN A 886 20.60 -3.51 -12.36
CA ASN A 886 21.46 -3.82 -11.23
C ASN A 886 22.12 -5.19 -11.43
N LYS A 887 23.37 -5.32 -10.96
CA LYS A 887 24.18 -6.54 -11.21
C LYS A 887 23.68 -7.75 -10.42
N GLU A 888 23.10 -7.50 -9.29
CA GLU A 888 22.58 -8.52 -8.36
C GLU A 888 21.28 -9.15 -8.85
N GLY A 889 20.57 -8.48 -9.77
CA GLY A 889 19.29 -8.96 -10.29
C GLY A 889 18.09 -8.67 -9.37
N TYR A 890 18.26 -7.81 -8.39
CA TYR A 890 17.17 -7.40 -7.48
C TYR A 890 16.02 -6.76 -8.26
N ASP A 891 14.79 -7.11 -7.88
CA ASP A 891 13.58 -6.51 -8.43
C ASP A 891 13.32 -5.15 -7.78
N PRO A 892 13.42 -4.02 -8.52
CA PRO A 892 13.21 -2.69 -7.94
C PRO A 892 11.79 -2.46 -7.41
N GLU A 893 10.79 -3.23 -7.84
CA GLU A 893 9.41 -3.14 -7.36
C GLU A 893 9.19 -3.90 -6.05
N ALA A 894 10.11 -4.80 -5.69
CA ALA A 894 10.07 -5.59 -4.45
C ALA A 894 11.03 -5.08 -3.37
N VAL A 895 11.53 -3.86 -3.50
CA VAL A 895 12.41 -3.23 -2.50
C VAL A 895 11.83 -1.90 -2.07
N SER A 896 11.80 -1.66 -0.75
CA SER A 896 11.51 -0.31 -0.23
C SER A 896 12.63 0.64 -0.66
N PRO A 897 12.36 1.66 -1.48
CA PRO A 897 13.43 2.39 -2.17
C PRO A 897 14.34 3.21 -1.25
N VAL A 898 13.89 3.55 -0.04
CA VAL A 898 14.63 4.37 0.93
C VAL A 898 15.25 3.51 2.03
N SER A 899 14.50 2.58 2.62
CA SER A 899 15.02 1.69 3.68
C SER A 899 15.87 0.55 3.12
N GLY A 900 15.62 0.13 1.87
CA GLY A 900 16.29 -1.01 1.25
C GLY A 900 15.69 -2.37 1.59
N THR A 901 14.65 -2.41 2.42
CA THR A 901 14.02 -3.65 2.88
C THR A 901 13.39 -4.40 1.71
N PHE A 902 13.75 -5.67 1.57
CA PHE A 902 13.19 -6.56 0.54
C PHE A 902 11.79 -7.03 0.92
N SER A 903 10.94 -7.17 -0.08
CA SER A 903 9.63 -7.79 -0.01
C SER A 903 9.51 -8.93 -1.03
N LEU A 904 8.52 -9.79 -0.85
CA LEU A 904 8.24 -10.85 -1.83
C LEU A 904 7.84 -10.25 -3.17
N THR A 905 8.36 -10.82 -4.26
CA THR A 905 7.97 -10.43 -5.61
C THR A 905 6.58 -10.97 -5.95
N ASP A 906 5.86 -10.27 -6.83
CA ASP A 906 4.59 -10.76 -7.35
C ASP A 906 4.79 -12.05 -8.15
N PRO A 907 4.18 -13.18 -7.74
CA PRO A 907 4.39 -14.46 -8.41
C PRO A 907 3.74 -14.49 -9.81
N ILE A 908 4.19 -15.44 -10.62
CA ILE A 908 3.54 -15.73 -11.91
C ILE A 908 2.10 -16.19 -11.62
N ALA A 909 1.13 -15.58 -12.34
CA ALA A 909 -0.26 -15.93 -12.25
C ALA A 909 -0.82 -16.34 -13.61
N PHE A 910 -1.61 -17.42 -13.61
CA PHE A 910 -2.37 -17.90 -14.75
C PHE A 910 -3.85 -17.64 -14.56
N THR A 911 -4.50 -17.02 -15.54
CA THR A 911 -5.95 -16.81 -15.55
C THR A 911 -6.55 -17.46 -16.79
N CYS A 912 -7.63 -18.24 -16.64
CA CYS A 912 -8.43 -18.70 -17.76
C CYS A 912 -9.89 -18.31 -17.55
N GLY A 913 -10.57 -17.99 -18.66
CA GLY A 913 -11.95 -17.53 -18.62
C GLY A 913 -12.76 -17.98 -19.83
N VAL A 914 -14.07 -18.06 -19.63
CA VAL A 914 -15.04 -18.33 -20.70
C VAL A 914 -16.15 -17.30 -20.64
N LYS A 915 -16.53 -16.77 -21.79
CA LYS A 915 -17.66 -15.87 -21.94
C LYS A 915 -18.65 -16.41 -22.95
N LEU A 916 -19.92 -16.49 -22.53
CA LEU A 916 -21.05 -16.96 -23.31
C LEU A 916 -22.07 -15.84 -23.47
N ASP A 917 -22.49 -15.60 -24.69
CA ASP A 917 -23.64 -14.71 -25.01
C ASP A 917 -24.74 -15.53 -25.66
N PHE A 918 -25.98 -15.39 -25.17
CA PHE A 918 -27.17 -16.08 -25.62
C PHE A 918 -28.14 -15.18 -26.38
#